data_fd3614a099b913cf5312b3d9e1b0fc8d
#
_entry.id   fd3614a099b913cf5312b3d9e1b0fc8d
#
_cell.length_a   1.000
_cell.length_b   1.000
_cell.length_c   1.000
_cell.angle_alpha   90.00
_cell.angle_beta   90.00
_cell.angle_gamma   90.00
#
_symmetry.space_group_name_H-M   'P 1'
#
loop_
_entity.id
_entity.type
_entity.pdbx_description
1 polymer ?
#
loop_
_entity_poly.entity_id
_entity_poly.type
_entity_poly.pdbx_seq_one_letter_code
_entity_poly.pdbx_strand_id
1 'polypeptide(L)'
;MIRLPKFSTSVYGLLLWRLLLSLAALTFARVVFLVFNTDLLHLGKTALWPAFAGGLRFDLAALVYLNAPMLLMHLLPFRFVERSGWQRAATWVYFIPNLLALAANLADVIYFRFTLNRTTMAVFREFAHDNAWRFLRFPIDYPLPTLLFGVIALIWWALYRIFALRPQQVSCRRRLLIGSTAIVVACVLSFGAVRGGYGDLRPLAPHNAALYCDEPQQQALVLNTPFTLLRTIGKTGMKALTYFPEEEARKYFDAVRRPTTDGKWSARFKGRNVVVIIWESMAKEWVGGLNRGIPGYPSYTPFVDSLLDHSYVFTQAYACGTQSVDAMPALFCSITRPGQPFVTSPYAGNGLTSLPEILREGGYHTAFFHNAENGSMGFDAFARKARFHEYYGQNEYGNLRDADPGGWGIWDEPFLQFVARKATSFREPFFLTEFTISLHHPYHVPEQYKGKLPQGPLPIQQCVAYTDLSLRRFFETVRRMPWYRNTLFVITADHAVTGVRPEYSHLVGRFSIPFILYDPRGELVGQDRTTLQQADFLPTLLDLLGLQRETVSFGHNVFSPSAPHFAVSSAGEMYQMVQGDYVLHFDGTHATGFYNKATDPTLSHNLAAQNSTPMQEMVRTLKAYLQDFTHRMTENRLRLTDRRTATP
;
A
#
# COMPACT_ATOMS: atom_id res chain seq x y z
N MET A 1 4.78 -6.29 -52.89
CA MET A 1 3.75 -6.66 -51.90
C MET A 1 3.79 -8.18 -51.72
N ILE A 2 4.31 -8.66 -50.59
CA ILE A 2 4.31 -10.09 -50.22
C ILE A 2 2.85 -10.50 -49.97
N ARG A 3 2.29 -11.37 -50.80
CA ARG A 3 0.95 -11.94 -50.59
C ARG A 3 1.05 -12.98 -49.49
N LEU A 4 0.71 -12.61 -48.25
CA LEU A 4 0.59 -13.55 -47.14
C LEU A 4 -0.54 -14.56 -47.44
N PRO A 5 -0.38 -15.85 -47.05
CA PRO A 5 -1.42 -16.86 -47.18
C PRO A 5 -2.64 -16.45 -46.37
N LYS A 6 -3.84 -16.61 -46.93
CA LYS A 6 -5.10 -16.32 -46.25
C LYS A 6 -5.73 -17.64 -45.76
N PHE A 7 -5.80 -17.79 -44.45
CA PHE A 7 -6.51 -18.91 -43.81
C PHE A 7 -7.96 -18.49 -43.48
N SER A 8 -8.91 -19.37 -43.65
CA SER A 8 -10.29 -19.12 -43.30
C SER A 8 -10.61 -19.70 -41.91
N THR A 9 -11.30 -18.93 -41.09
CA THR A 9 -11.65 -19.32 -39.72
C THR A 9 -13.06 -18.88 -39.32
N SER A 10 -13.59 -19.44 -38.23
CA SER A 10 -14.86 -19.03 -37.62
C SER A 10 -14.73 -17.67 -36.93
N VAL A 11 -15.85 -17.07 -36.54
CA VAL A 11 -15.87 -15.82 -35.76
C VAL A 11 -15.09 -15.95 -34.44
N TYR A 12 -15.17 -17.09 -33.78
CA TYR A 12 -14.44 -17.37 -32.53
C TYR A 12 -12.94 -17.60 -32.75
N GLY A 13 -12.58 -18.29 -33.85
CA GLY A 13 -11.17 -18.44 -34.22
C GLY A 13 -10.53 -17.10 -34.61
N LEU A 14 -11.29 -16.22 -35.27
CA LEU A 14 -10.86 -14.86 -35.57
C LEU A 14 -10.69 -14.02 -34.29
N LEU A 15 -11.61 -14.14 -33.34
CA LEU A 15 -11.51 -13.51 -32.03
C LEU A 15 -10.24 -13.97 -31.29
N LEU A 16 -10.02 -15.28 -31.20
CA LEU A 16 -8.82 -15.84 -30.54
C LEU A 16 -7.54 -15.31 -31.19
N TRP A 17 -7.47 -15.31 -32.52
CA TRP A 17 -6.32 -14.78 -33.25
C TRP A 17 -6.04 -13.30 -32.92
N ARG A 18 -7.07 -12.45 -32.89
CA ARG A 18 -6.98 -11.03 -32.53
C ARG A 18 -6.45 -10.86 -31.09
N LEU A 19 -6.94 -11.65 -30.15
CA LEU A 19 -6.48 -11.62 -28.76
C LEU A 19 -5.02 -12.08 -28.64
N LEU A 20 -4.61 -13.12 -29.34
CA LEU A 20 -3.22 -13.59 -29.36
C LEU A 20 -2.26 -12.53 -29.93
N LEU A 21 -2.68 -11.82 -30.98
CA LEU A 21 -1.87 -10.73 -31.54
C LEU A 21 -1.72 -9.57 -30.54
N SER A 22 -2.80 -9.19 -29.84
CA SER A 22 -2.72 -8.14 -28.82
C SER A 22 -1.82 -8.57 -27.65
N LEU A 23 -1.94 -9.81 -27.20
CA LEU A 23 -1.09 -10.35 -26.14
C LEU A 23 0.38 -10.38 -26.56
N ALA A 24 0.66 -10.83 -27.77
CA ALA A 24 2.02 -10.84 -28.33
C ALA A 24 2.61 -9.42 -28.42
N ALA A 25 1.81 -8.42 -28.81
CA ALA A 25 2.25 -7.05 -28.87
C ALA A 25 2.56 -6.47 -27.49
N LEU A 26 1.75 -6.74 -26.46
CA LEU A 26 2.00 -6.33 -25.08
C LEU A 26 3.28 -6.97 -24.53
N THR A 27 3.44 -8.28 -24.72
CA THR A 27 4.63 -9.01 -24.27
C THR A 27 5.89 -8.53 -25.03
N PHE A 28 5.79 -8.27 -26.34
CA PHE A 28 6.91 -7.72 -27.12
C PHE A 28 7.29 -6.31 -26.66
N ALA A 29 6.31 -5.44 -26.38
CA ALA A 29 6.58 -4.12 -25.80
C ALA A 29 7.31 -4.22 -24.45
N ARG A 30 7.03 -5.26 -23.63
CA ARG A 30 7.76 -5.57 -22.39
C ARG A 30 9.22 -5.94 -22.68
N VAL A 31 9.49 -6.72 -23.73
CA VAL A 31 10.87 -7.03 -24.15
C VAL A 31 11.60 -5.76 -24.58
N VAL A 32 10.97 -4.92 -25.37
CA VAL A 32 11.53 -3.60 -25.75
C VAL A 32 11.84 -2.76 -24.50
N PHE A 33 10.90 -2.69 -23.56
CA PHE A 33 11.09 -1.97 -22.31
C PHE A 33 12.30 -2.50 -21.52
N LEU A 34 12.45 -3.83 -21.43
CA LEU A 34 13.60 -4.46 -20.80
C LEU A 34 14.91 -4.05 -21.46
N VAL A 35 14.99 -4.19 -22.79
CA VAL A 35 16.24 -3.92 -23.55
C VAL A 35 16.69 -2.47 -23.37
N PHE A 36 15.76 -1.52 -23.37
CA PHE A 36 16.07 -0.10 -23.24
C PHE A 36 16.42 0.35 -21.81
N ASN A 37 16.01 -0.41 -20.79
CA ASN A 37 16.14 -0.02 -19.38
C ASN A 37 16.89 -1.05 -18.54
N THR A 38 17.67 -1.92 -19.16
CA THR A 38 18.43 -2.98 -18.46
C THR A 38 19.36 -2.41 -17.39
N ASP A 39 19.97 -1.25 -17.65
CA ASP A 39 20.86 -0.51 -16.77
C ASP A 39 20.17 -0.01 -15.49
N LEU A 40 18.88 0.30 -15.55
CA LEU A 40 18.09 0.82 -14.43
C LEU A 40 17.36 -0.26 -13.64
N LEU A 41 17.11 -1.42 -14.26
CA LEU A 41 16.30 -2.48 -13.67
C LEU A 41 17.08 -3.38 -12.69
N HIS A 42 18.41 -3.37 -12.73
CA HIS A 42 19.29 -4.15 -11.85
C HIS A 42 18.85 -5.62 -11.69
N LEU A 43 18.52 -6.29 -12.82
CA LEU A 43 17.99 -7.65 -12.82
C LEU A 43 19.10 -8.67 -12.51
N GLY A 44 18.95 -9.39 -11.40
CA GLY A 44 19.71 -10.60 -11.16
C GLY A 44 19.29 -11.72 -12.12
N LYS A 45 20.17 -12.73 -12.33
CA LYS A 45 19.90 -13.85 -13.26
C LYS A 45 18.59 -14.60 -12.94
N THR A 46 18.16 -14.64 -11.68
CA THR A 46 16.98 -15.35 -11.20
C THR A 46 15.70 -14.51 -11.25
N ALA A 47 15.80 -13.18 -11.34
CA ALA A 47 14.65 -12.26 -11.27
C ALA A 47 13.86 -12.15 -12.59
N LEU A 48 14.47 -12.51 -13.73
CA LEU A 48 13.86 -12.30 -15.05
C LEU A 48 12.60 -13.16 -15.25
N TRP A 49 12.67 -14.46 -14.91
CA TRP A 49 11.55 -15.38 -15.12
C TRP A 49 10.31 -15.02 -14.27
N PRO A 50 10.41 -14.78 -12.95
CA PRO A 50 9.28 -14.30 -12.16
C PRO A 50 8.67 -13.01 -12.70
N ALA A 51 9.49 -12.03 -13.12
CA ALA A 51 9.03 -10.77 -13.67
C ALA A 51 8.20 -10.95 -14.96
N PHE A 52 8.63 -11.85 -15.87
CA PHE A 52 7.88 -12.15 -17.10
C PHE A 52 6.62 -12.98 -16.82
N ALA A 53 6.68 -13.97 -15.93
CA ALA A 53 5.52 -14.76 -15.54
C ALA A 53 4.46 -13.91 -14.83
N GLY A 54 4.88 -13.02 -13.92
CA GLY A 54 4.03 -11.99 -13.34
C GLY A 54 3.48 -11.05 -14.42
N GLY A 55 4.36 -10.54 -15.29
CA GLY A 55 4.01 -9.64 -16.36
C GLY A 55 2.92 -10.17 -17.30
N LEU A 56 2.95 -11.47 -17.59
CA LEU A 56 1.90 -12.11 -18.40
C LEU A 56 0.51 -11.99 -17.75
N ARG A 57 0.41 -12.07 -16.41
CA ARG A 57 -0.86 -11.88 -15.70
C ARG A 57 -1.40 -10.47 -15.87
N PHE A 58 -0.53 -9.47 -15.81
CA PHE A 58 -0.91 -8.07 -16.06
C PHE A 58 -1.23 -7.81 -17.53
N ASP A 59 -0.55 -8.48 -18.47
CA ASP A 59 -0.87 -8.40 -19.91
C ASP A 59 -2.24 -9.02 -20.20
N LEU A 60 -2.59 -10.15 -19.56
CA LEU A 60 -3.91 -10.77 -19.68
C LEU A 60 -5.02 -9.88 -19.11
N ALA A 61 -4.80 -9.22 -17.98
CA ALA A 61 -5.76 -8.26 -17.44
C ALA A 61 -5.94 -7.05 -18.36
N ALA A 62 -4.84 -6.46 -18.85
CA ALA A 62 -4.89 -5.35 -19.82
C ALA A 62 -5.60 -5.77 -21.12
N LEU A 63 -5.32 -6.98 -21.62
CA LEU A 63 -5.96 -7.56 -22.80
C LEU A 63 -7.48 -7.58 -22.66
N VAL A 64 -8.00 -8.03 -21.51
CA VAL A 64 -9.44 -8.06 -21.25
C VAL A 64 -10.01 -6.64 -21.23
N TYR A 65 -9.39 -5.71 -20.49
CA TYR A 65 -9.88 -4.34 -20.40
C TYR A 65 -9.90 -3.63 -21.76
N LEU A 66 -8.82 -3.73 -22.53
CA LEU A 66 -8.69 -3.07 -23.84
C LEU A 66 -9.66 -3.64 -24.88
N ASN A 67 -9.90 -4.95 -24.82
CA ASN A 67 -10.66 -5.67 -25.84
C ASN A 67 -12.08 -6.04 -25.37
N ALA A 68 -12.56 -5.59 -24.22
CA ALA A 68 -13.91 -5.87 -23.74
C ALA A 68 -15.02 -5.53 -24.76
N PRO A 69 -15.01 -4.35 -25.45
CA PRO A 69 -16.00 -4.07 -26.48
C PRO A 69 -15.89 -5.02 -27.68
N MET A 70 -14.68 -5.35 -28.13
CA MET A 70 -14.46 -6.31 -29.23
C MET A 70 -14.92 -7.73 -28.82
N LEU A 71 -14.66 -8.16 -27.59
CA LEU A 71 -15.17 -9.43 -27.05
C LEU A 71 -16.70 -9.48 -27.14
N LEU A 72 -17.38 -8.45 -26.65
CA LEU A 72 -18.83 -8.36 -26.74
C LEU A 72 -19.31 -8.43 -28.20
N MET A 73 -18.68 -7.71 -29.11
CA MET A 73 -19.05 -7.71 -30.54
C MET A 73 -18.94 -9.10 -31.19
N HIS A 74 -18.00 -9.95 -30.77
CA HIS A 74 -17.77 -11.28 -31.36
C HIS A 74 -18.55 -12.39 -30.69
N LEU A 75 -18.88 -12.24 -29.40
CA LEU A 75 -19.57 -13.24 -28.61
C LEU A 75 -21.09 -13.24 -28.81
N LEU A 76 -21.65 -12.18 -29.42
CA LEU A 76 -23.09 -12.14 -29.71
C LEU A 76 -23.49 -13.32 -30.62
N PRO A 77 -24.50 -14.15 -30.23
CA PRO A 77 -24.87 -15.37 -30.95
C PRO A 77 -25.79 -15.11 -32.15
N PHE A 78 -25.57 -14.01 -32.89
CA PHE A 78 -26.42 -13.59 -33.98
C PHE A 78 -25.67 -13.60 -35.34
N ARG A 79 -26.41 -13.83 -36.44
CA ARG A 79 -25.83 -13.88 -37.80
C ARG A 79 -25.21 -12.57 -38.26
N PHE A 80 -25.70 -11.44 -37.79
CA PHE A 80 -25.18 -10.14 -38.21
C PHE A 80 -23.70 -9.94 -37.81
N VAL A 81 -23.19 -10.68 -36.80
CA VAL A 81 -21.77 -10.64 -36.39
C VAL A 81 -20.83 -11.01 -37.54
N GLU A 82 -21.30 -11.88 -38.47
CA GLU A 82 -20.52 -12.30 -39.65
C GLU A 82 -20.61 -11.34 -40.81
N ARG A 83 -21.44 -10.26 -40.76
CA ARG A 83 -21.55 -9.26 -41.81
C ARG A 83 -20.30 -8.42 -41.93
N SER A 84 -19.91 -8.08 -43.18
CA SER A 84 -18.70 -7.30 -43.47
C SER A 84 -18.68 -5.93 -42.78
N GLY A 85 -19.83 -5.25 -42.71
CA GLY A 85 -19.97 -3.97 -42.00
C GLY A 85 -19.67 -4.08 -40.51
N TRP A 86 -20.21 -5.12 -39.86
CA TRP A 86 -19.95 -5.40 -38.43
C TRP A 86 -18.48 -5.72 -38.16
N GLN A 87 -17.88 -6.54 -39.02
CA GLN A 87 -16.46 -6.90 -38.88
C GLN A 87 -15.52 -5.71 -39.18
N ARG A 88 -15.92 -4.77 -40.05
CA ARG A 88 -15.18 -3.50 -40.22
C ARG A 88 -15.24 -2.64 -38.95
N ALA A 89 -16.43 -2.50 -38.33
CA ALA A 89 -16.55 -1.81 -37.04
C ALA A 89 -15.71 -2.47 -35.97
N ALA A 90 -15.80 -3.81 -35.83
CA ALA A 90 -15.01 -4.59 -34.89
C ALA A 90 -13.49 -4.44 -35.11
N THR A 91 -13.04 -4.25 -36.34
CA THR A 91 -11.63 -3.96 -36.68
C THR A 91 -11.17 -2.63 -36.06
N TRP A 92 -11.96 -1.57 -36.18
CA TRP A 92 -11.63 -0.28 -35.57
C TRP A 92 -11.69 -0.32 -34.04
N VAL A 93 -12.71 -0.97 -33.49
CA VAL A 93 -12.85 -1.20 -32.04
C VAL A 93 -11.68 -2.00 -31.49
N TYR A 94 -11.07 -2.87 -32.29
CA TYR A 94 -9.85 -3.58 -31.95
C TYR A 94 -8.60 -2.71 -32.05
N PHE A 95 -8.36 -2.08 -33.20
CA PHE A 95 -7.09 -1.40 -33.46
C PHE A 95 -6.91 -0.13 -32.65
N ILE A 96 -7.94 0.71 -32.50
CA ILE A 96 -7.79 2.00 -31.81
C ILE A 96 -7.24 1.82 -30.39
N PRO A 97 -7.88 1.07 -29.48
CA PRO A 97 -7.37 0.94 -28.10
C PRO A 97 -6.03 0.21 -28.03
N ASN A 98 -5.81 -0.79 -28.89
CA ASN A 98 -4.58 -1.55 -28.86
C ASN A 98 -3.37 -0.79 -29.44
N LEU A 99 -3.55 0.05 -30.46
CA LEU A 99 -2.49 0.92 -30.95
C LEU A 99 -2.15 2.04 -29.96
N LEU A 100 -3.17 2.61 -29.30
CA LEU A 100 -2.95 3.57 -28.21
C LEU A 100 -2.19 2.92 -27.05
N ALA A 101 -2.53 1.68 -26.71
CA ALA A 101 -1.84 0.90 -25.68
C ALA A 101 -0.37 0.63 -26.06
N LEU A 102 -0.10 0.27 -27.31
CA LEU A 102 1.26 0.09 -27.83
C LEU A 102 2.05 1.41 -27.78
N ALA A 103 1.45 2.52 -28.24
CA ALA A 103 2.08 3.83 -28.19
C ALA A 103 2.43 4.24 -26.75
N ALA A 104 1.50 4.05 -25.81
CA ALA A 104 1.74 4.34 -24.40
C ALA A 104 2.88 3.48 -23.80
N ASN A 105 2.94 2.17 -24.11
CA ASN A 105 4.05 1.32 -23.67
C ASN A 105 5.40 1.77 -24.21
N LEU A 106 5.46 2.19 -25.48
CA LEU A 106 6.72 2.61 -26.10
C LEU A 106 7.14 4.02 -25.68
N ALA A 107 6.19 4.91 -25.42
CA ALA A 107 6.49 6.21 -24.80
C ALA A 107 7.07 6.03 -23.39
N ASP A 108 6.54 5.06 -22.66
CA ASP A 108 6.94 4.76 -21.28
C ASP A 108 8.35 4.14 -21.17
N VAL A 109 8.89 3.61 -22.27
CA VAL A 109 10.29 3.18 -22.35
C VAL A 109 11.24 4.35 -22.03
N ILE A 110 10.88 5.56 -22.45
CA ILE A 110 11.66 6.77 -22.19
C ILE A 110 11.24 7.43 -20.87
N TYR A 111 9.92 7.55 -20.61
CA TYR A 111 9.41 8.20 -19.41
C TYR A 111 9.90 7.51 -18.13
N PHE A 112 10.00 6.19 -18.13
CA PHE A 112 10.53 5.41 -17.00
C PHE A 112 11.95 5.84 -16.58
N ARG A 113 12.80 6.26 -17.51
CA ARG A 113 14.18 6.69 -17.19
C ARG A 113 14.22 7.94 -16.31
N PHE A 114 13.15 8.73 -16.33
CA PHE A 114 13.02 9.94 -15.50
C PHE A 114 12.28 9.71 -14.20
N THR A 115 11.32 8.77 -14.19
CA THR A 115 10.39 8.59 -13.05
C THR A 115 10.60 7.30 -12.28
N LEU A 116 11.31 6.33 -12.86
CA LEU A 116 11.49 4.95 -12.36
C LEU A 116 10.16 4.23 -12.08
N ASN A 117 9.06 4.70 -12.68
CA ASN A 117 7.72 4.14 -12.55
C ASN A 117 7.03 4.05 -13.90
N ARG A 118 6.04 3.13 -14.01
CA ARG A 118 5.12 3.13 -15.15
C ARG A 118 4.18 4.31 -15.09
N THR A 119 3.89 4.89 -16.25
CA THR A 119 2.94 5.99 -16.39
C THR A 119 1.56 5.62 -15.85
N THR A 120 0.98 6.52 -15.09
CA THR A 120 -0.39 6.44 -14.52
C THR A 120 -1.22 7.61 -15.02
N MET A 121 -2.53 7.63 -14.73
CA MET A 121 -3.40 8.76 -15.07
C MET A 121 -2.98 10.09 -14.40
N ALA A 122 -2.12 10.05 -13.38
CA ALA A 122 -1.58 11.24 -12.75
C ALA A 122 -0.79 12.12 -13.73
N VAL A 123 -0.10 11.52 -14.70
CA VAL A 123 0.69 12.24 -15.72
C VAL A 123 -0.13 13.29 -16.48
N PHE A 124 -1.39 12.98 -16.80
CA PHE A 124 -2.25 13.94 -17.53
C PHE A 124 -2.63 15.16 -16.69
N ARG A 125 -2.57 15.07 -15.37
CA ARG A 125 -2.77 16.20 -14.48
C ARG A 125 -1.48 16.99 -14.27
N GLU A 126 -0.34 16.32 -14.15
CA GLU A 126 0.98 16.95 -14.05
C GLU A 126 1.25 17.83 -15.27
N PHE A 127 0.88 17.36 -16.46
CA PHE A 127 1.04 18.10 -17.72
C PHE A 127 -0.21 18.89 -18.15
N ALA A 128 -1.27 18.98 -17.32
CA ALA A 128 -2.50 19.69 -17.69
C ALA A 128 -2.30 21.20 -17.96
N HIS A 129 -1.26 21.79 -17.38
CA HIS A 129 -0.88 23.19 -17.59
C HIS A 129 0.26 23.36 -18.59
N ASP A 130 0.85 22.25 -19.06
CA ASP A 130 1.88 22.29 -20.10
C ASP A 130 1.25 22.38 -21.48
N ASN A 131 1.99 22.99 -22.42
CA ASN A 131 1.53 23.11 -23.80
C ASN A 131 1.40 21.73 -24.45
N ALA A 132 0.20 21.35 -24.88
CA ALA A 132 -0.09 20.08 -25.57
C ALA A 132 0.86 19.81 -26.77
N TRP A 133 1.49 20.86 -27.31
CA TRP A 133 2.50 20.77 -28.35
C TRP A 133 3.71 19.90 -27.97
N ARG A 134 4.05 19.79 -26.67
CA ARG A 134 5.15 18.93 -26.21
C ARG A 134 4.88 17.45 -26.49
N PHE A 135 3.64 16.99 -26.37
CA PHE A 135 3.27 15.61 -26.74
C PHE A 135 3.41 15.35 -28.24
N LEU A 136 3.16 16.36 -29.08
CA LEU A 136 3.31 16.24 -30.51
C LEU A 136 4.78 16.24 -30.96
N ARG A 137 5.69 16.74 -30.13
CA ARG A 137 7.15 16.68 -30.40
C ARG A 137 7.78 15.35 -30.05
N PHE A 138 7.13 14.50 -29.25
CA PHE A 138 7.66 13.20 -28.82
C PHE A 138 8.22 12.37 -30.01
N PRO A 139 7.55 12.25 -31.17
CA PRO A 139 8.09 11.53 -32.33
C PRO A 139 9.39 12.10 -32.89
N ILE A 140 9.59 13.40 -32.73
CA ILE A 140 10.79 14.11 -33.22
C ILE A 140 11.93 13.96 -32.21
N ASP A 141 11.62 14.16 -30.95
CA ASP A 141 12.61 14.11 -29.86
C ASP A 141 13.09 12.66 -29.57
N TYR A 142 12.21 11.66 -29.84
CA TYR A 142 12.48 10.22 -29.62
C TYR A 142 12.19 9.38 -30.88
N PRO A 143 13.02 9.49 -31.93
CA PRO A 143 12.74 8.83 -33.21
C PRO A 143 12.77 7.30 -33.14
N LEU A 144 13.59 6.68 -32.29
CA LEU A 144 13.73 5.23 -32.21
C LEU A 144 12.48 4.53 -31.65
N PRO A 145 11.88 4.90 -30.49
CA PRO A 145 10.59 4.36 -30.05
C PRO A 145 9.47 4.60 -31.07
N THR A 146 9.48 5.73 -31.74
CA THR A 146 8.48 6.05 -32.77
C THR A 146 8.63 5.16 -34.01
N LEU A 147 9.85 4.90 -34.49
CA LEU A 147 10.10 3.95 -35.55
C LEU A 147 9.67 2.53 -35.18
N LEU A 148 10.01 2.07 -33.95
CA LEU A 148 9.58 0.79 -33.45
C LEU A 148 8.05 0.67 -33.40
N PHE A 149 7.35 1.71 -32.96
CA PHE A 149 5.89 1.75 -33.01
C PHE A 149 5.38 1.52 -34.44
N GLY A 150 5.91 2.24 -35.43
CA GLY A 150 5.52 2.08 -36.82
C GLY A 150 5.77 0.69 -37.38
N VAL A 151 6.95 0.13 -37.12
CA VAL A 151 7.32 -1.23 -37.55
C VAL A 151 6.42 -2.29 -36.91
N ILE A 152 6.20 -2.23 -35.57
CA ILE A 152 5.34 -3.17 -34.86
C ILE A 152 3.89 -3.06 -35.38
N ALA A 153 3.37 -1.86 -35.54
CA ALA A 153 2.02 -1.63 -36.06
C ALA A 153 1.83 -2.20 -37.47
N LEU A 154 2.81 -2.04 -38.36
CA LEU A 154 2.80 -2.59 -39.73
C LEU A 154 2.83 -4.14 -39.69
N ILE A 155 3.70 -4.74 -38.90
CA ILE A 155 3.75 -6.21 -38.73
C ILE A 155 2.42 -6.70 -38.17
N TRP A 156 1.90 -6.02 -37.17
CA TRP A 156 0.62 -6.37 -36.54
C TRP A 156 -0.53 -6.31 -37.56
N TRP A 157 -0.60 -5.26 -38.33
CA TRP A 157 -1.58 -5.15 -39.42
C TRP A 157 -1.44 -6.25 -40.46
N ALA A 158 -0.22 -6.60 -40.86
CA ALA A 158 0.04 -7.71 -41.79
C ALA A 158 -0.43 -9.05 -41.22
N LEU A 159 -0.08 -9.35 -39.98
CA LEU A 159 -0.48 -10.58 -39.28
C LEU A 159 -2.01 -10.63 -39.04
N TYR A 160 -2.63 -9.51 -38.71
CA TYR A 160 -4.07 -9.40 -38.57
C TYR A 160 -4.82 -9.85 -39.82
N ARG A 161 -4.28 -9.59 -41.00
CA ARG A 161 -4.88 -9.91 -42.29
C ARG A 161 -4.71 -11.35 -42.77
N ILE A 162 -3.94 -12.16 -42.04
CA ILE A 162 -3.69 -13.57 -42.40
C ILE A 162 -4.99 -14.39 -42.30
N PHE A 163 -5.82 -14.13 -41.32
CA PHE A 163 -7.09 -14.85 -41.14
C PHE A 163 -8.28 -14.06 -41.70
N ALA A 164 -9.11 -14.74 -42.51
CA ALA A 164 -10.36 -14.24 -43.04
C ALA A 164 -11.55 -15.01 -42.40
N LEU A 165 -12.60 -14.28 -42.10
CA LEU A 165 -13.83 -14.89 -41.59
C LEU A 165 -14.49 -15.74 -42.69
N ARG A 166 -14.80 -16.99 -42.34
CA ARG A 166 -15.68 -17.87 -43.14
C ARG A 166 -17.05 -17.95 -42.46
N PRO A 167 -18.12 -17.39 -43.06
CA PRO A 167 -19.47 -17.50 -42.50
C PRO A 167 -19.87 -18.97 -42.33
N GLN A 168 -20.42 -19.30 -41.17
CA GLN A 168 -20.83 -20.66 -40.86
C GLN A 168 -22.34 -20.83 -41.10
N GLN A 169 -22.69 -21.79 -41.95
CA GLN A 169 -24.08 -22.21 -42.15
C GLN A 169 -24.49 -23.21 -41.06
N VAL A 170 -24.86 -22.69 -39.88
CA VAL A 170 -25.36 -23.48 -38.75
C VAL A 170 -26.77 -23.05 -38.41
N SER A 171 -27.57 -24.01 -37.89
CA SER A 171 -28.94 -23.71 -37.43
C SER A 171 -28.94 -22.68 -36.31
N CYS A 172 -30.04 -21.93 -36.16
CA CYS A 172 -30.17 -20.90 -35.13
C CYS A 172 -29.95 -21.48 -33.72
N ARG A 173 -30.54 -22.65 -33.42
CA ARG A 173 -30.39 -23.34 -32.15
C ARG A 173 -28.93 -23.70 -31.84
N ARG A 174 -28.20 -24.26 -32.81
CA ARG A 174 -26.78 -24.60 -32.66
C ARG A 174 -25.94 -23.36 -32.48
N ARG A 175 -26.23 -22.27 -33.18
CA ARG A 175 -25.54 -20.98 -33.04
C ARG A 175 -25.72 -20.36 -31.64
N LEU A 176 -26.95 -20.40 -31.12
CA LEU A 176 -27.26 -19.94 -29.77
C LEU A 176 -26.52 -20.79 -28.74
N LEU A 177 -26.50 -22.10 -28.87
CA LEU A 177 -25.81 -23.01 -27.95
C LEU A 177 -24.28 -22.71 -27.92
N ILE A 178 -23.65 -22.68 -29.11
CA ILE A 178 -22.20 -22.38 -29.21
C ILE A 178 -21.91 -20.99 -28.68
N GLY A 179 -22.70 -19.99 -29.00
CA GLY A 179 -22.52 -18.62 -28.55
C GLY A 179 -22.70 -18.48 -27.04
N SER A 180 -23.73 -19.10 -26.45
CA SER A 180 -23.91 -19.09 -24.99
C SER A 180 -22.73 -19.75 -24.26
N THR A 181 -22.26 -20.89 -24.77
CA THR A 181 -21.07 -21.55 -24.22
C THR A 181 -19.82 -20.66 -24.35
N ALA A 182 -19.65 -20.02 -25.51
CA ALA A 182 -18.51 -19.12 -25.72
C ALA A 182 -18.54 -17.90 -24.78
N ILE A 183 -19.74 -17.35 -24.49
CA ILE A 183 -19.93 -16.27 -23.52
C ILE A 183 -19.51 -16.75 -22.12
N VAL A 184 -20.00 -17.89 -21.66
CA VAL A 184 -19.66 -18.43 -20.34
C VAL A 184 -18.16 -18.65 -20.21
N VAL A 185 -17.53 -19.28 -21.21
CA VAL A 185 -16.08 -19.51 -21.24
C VAL A 185 -15.33 -18.18 -21.20
N ALA A 186 -15.73 -17.20 -22.02
CA ALA A 186 -15.08 -15.89 -22.05
C ALA A 186 -15.25 -15.15 -20.72
N CYS A 187 -16.41 -15.23 -20.07
CA CYS A 187 -16.64 -14.65 -18.74
C CYS A 187 -15.72 -15.29 -17.69
N VAL A 188 -15.62 -16.61 -17.66
CA VAL A 188 -14.76 -17.34 -16.72
C VAL A 188 -13.29 -16.98 -16.95
N LEU A 189 -12.83 -17.01 -18.20
CA LEU A 189 -11.43 -16.65 -18.53
C LEU A 189 -11.13 -15.18 -18.22
N SER A 190 -12.05 -14.27 -18.55
CA SER A 190 -11.89 -12.85 -18.26
C SER A 190 -11.86 -12.57 -16.75
N PHE A 191 -12.70 -13.26 -15.99
CA PHE A 191 -12.71 -13.17 -14.53
C PHE A 191 -11.35 -13.58 -13.94
N GLY A 192 -10.81 -14.73 -14.35
CA GLY A 192 -9.48 -15.17 -13.91
C GLY A 192 -8.35 -14.21 -14.37
N ALA A 193 -8.41 -13.72 -15.61
CA ALA A 193 -7.41 -12.79 -16.15
C ALA A 193 -7.38 -11.46 -15.37
N VAL A 194 -8.54 -10.87 -15.09
CA VAL A 194 -8.65 -9.59 -14.37
C VAL A 194 -8.17 -9.70 -12.91
N ARG A 195 -8.31 -10.89 -12.31
CA ARG A 195 -7.88 -11.18 -10.93
C ARG A 195 -6.47 -11.74 -10.82
N GLY A 196 -5.85 -12.11 -11.93
CA GLY A 196 -4.54 -12.78 -11.93
C GLY A 196 -4.60 -14.25 -11.52
N GLY A 197 -5.82 -14.79 -11.36
CA GLY A 197 -6.10 -16.17 -10.95
C GLY A 197 -7.54 -16.34 -10.48
N TYR A 198 -7.86 -17.49 -9.93
CA TYR A 198 -9.20 -17.81 -9.39
C TYR A 198 -9.23 -17.84 -7.87
N GLY A 199 -8.07 -17.80 -7.20
CA GLY A 199 -7.93 -17.81 -5.74
C GLY A 199 -8.08 -16.43 -5.09
N ASP A 200 -7.87 -15.34 -5.85
CA ASP A 200 -7.93 -13.99 -5.31
C ASP A 200 -9.34 -13.42 -5.37
N LEU A 201 -9.80 -12.82 -4.30
CA LEU A 201 -11.14 -12.18 -4.23
C LEU A 201 -11.16 -10.80 -4.92
N ARG A 202 -10.02 -10.15 -5.14
CA ARG A 202 -9.92 -8.78 -5.68
C ARG A 202 -9.25 -8.75 -7.05
N PRO A 203 -9.63 -7.81 -7.93
CA PRO A 203 -8.92 -7.59 -9.18
C PRO A 203 -7.47 -7.16 -8.95
N LEU A 204 -6.56 -7.56 -9.86
CA LEU A 204 -5.17 -7.11 -9.86
C LEU A 204 -5.07 -5.57 -9.72
N ALA A 205 -4.11 -5.14 -8.94
CA ALA A 205 -3.76 -3.74 -8.74
C ALA A 205 -2.25 -3.53 -8.96
N PRO A 206 -1.77 -2.30 -9.26
CA PRO A 206 -0.36 -2.05 -9.56
C PRO A 206 0.60 -2.54 -8.47
N HIS A 207 0.25 -2.44 -7.19
CA HIS A 207 1.08 -2.89 -6.08
C HIS A 207 1.34 -4.42 -6.08
N ASN A 208 0.43 -5.23 -6.67
CA ASN A 208 0.64 -6.68 -6.77
C ASN A 208 1.86 -7.05 -7.64
N ALA A 209 2.41 -6.12 -8.44
CA ALA A 209 3.63 -6.34 -9.19
C ALA A 209 4.83 -6.66 -8.28
N ALA A 210 4.82 -6.15 -7.05
CA ALA A 210 5.86 -6.43 -6.05
C ALA A 210 6.02 -7.93 -5.71
N LEU A 211 4.98 -8.75 -5.92
CA LEU A 211 5.04 -10.20 -5.70
C LEU A 211 5.98 -10.94 -6.66
N TYR A 212 6.38 -10.31 -7.77
CA TYR A 212 7.13 -10.93 -8.88
C TYR A 212 8.52 -10.33 -9.09
N CYS A 213 9.00 -9.51 -8.16
CA CYS A 213 10.29 -8.84 -8.27
C CYS A 213 10.94 -8.61 -6.90
N ASP A 214 12.27 -8.48 -6.91
CA ASP A 214 13.05 -8.28 -5.69
C ASP A 214 13.36 -6.80 -5.42
N GLU A 215 13.44 -5.97 -6.48
CA GLU A 215 13.72 -4.55 -6.40
C GLU A 215 12.51 -3.70 -6.84
N PRO A 216 12.27 -2.54 -6.22
CA PRO A 216 11.12 -1.69 -6.54
C PRO A 216 11.01 -1.29 -8.01
N GLN A 217 12.13 -0.93 -8.65
CA GLN A 217 12.15 -0.52 -10.06
C GLN A 217 11.81 -1.66 -11.03
N GLN A 218 12.02 -2.92 -10.60
CA GLN A 218 11.65 -4.10 -11.41
C GLN A 218 10.13 -4.27 -11.53
N GLN A 219 9.33 -3.65 -10.65
CA GLN A 219 7.87 -3.64 -10.77
C GLN A 219 7.43 -3.04 -12.10
N ALA A 220 8.18 -2.07 -12.63
CA ALA A 220 7.90 -1.49 -13.94
C ALA A 220 8.05 -2.49 -15.10
N LEU A 221 8.89 -3.51 -14.96
CA LEU A 221 8.99 -4.60 -15.94
C LEU A 221 7.80 -5.55 -15.84
N VAL A 222 7.30 -5.81 -14.62
CA VAL A 222 6.11 -6.65 -14.37
C VAL A 222 4.85 -5.98 -14.90
N LEU A 223 4.68 -4.69 -14.65
CA LEU A 223 3.55 -3.89 -15.11
C LEU A 223 3.62 -3.61 -16.63
N ASN A 224 2.48 -3.24 -17.20
CA ASN A 224 2.40 -2.60 -18.50
C ASN A 224 1.62 -1.28 -18.39
N THR A 225 1.92 -0.32 -19.25
CA THR A 225 1.35 1.04 -19.18
C THR A 225 -0.16 1.08 -19.41
N PRO A 226 -0.75 0.33 -20.35
CA PRO A 226 -2.21 0.27 -20.47
C PRO A 226 -2.91 -0.17 -19.18
N PHE A 227 -2.36 -1.17 -18.49
CA PHE A 227 -2.91 -1.62 -17.22
C PHE A 227 -2.84 -0.53 -16.15
N THR A 228 -1.68 0.11 -15.98
CA THR A 228 -1.50 1.17 -14.97
C THR A 228 -2.41 2.37 -15.25
N LEU A 229 -2.53 2.80 -16.52
CA LEU A 229 -3.45 3.86 -16.92
C LEU A 229 -4.90 3.49 -16.57
N LEU A 230 -5.39 2.33 -17.03
CA LEU A 230 -6.78 1.90 -16.80
C LEU A 230 -7.11 1.72 -15.32
N ARG A 231 -6.18 1.19 -14.53
CA ARG A 231 -6.37 0.97 -13.08
C ARG A 231 -6.26 2.23 -12.24
N THR A 232 -5.77 3.32 -12.82
CA THR A 232 -5.66 4.62 -12.15
C THR A 232 -6.66 5.66 -12.68
N ILE A 233 -7.55 5.29 -13.62
CA ILE A 233 -8.70 6.13 -14.00
C ILE A 233 -9.52 6.48 -12.76
N GLY A 234 -9.83 7.77 -12.60
CA GLY A 234 -10.58 8.28 -11.46
C GLY A 234 -9.79 8.36 -10.15
N LYS A 235 -8.57 7.82 -10.11
CA LYS A 235 -7.64 8.06 -9.01
C LYS A 235 -6.90 9.37 -9.30
N THR A 236 -7.27 10.40 -8.58
CA THR A 236 -6.63 11.71 -8.75
C THR A 236 -5.22 11.64 -8.19
N GLY A 237 -4.23 11.96 -9.01
CA GLY A 237 -2.87 12.22 -8.52
C GLY A 237 -2.88 13.36 -7.48
N MET A 238 -1.92 13.33 -6.58
CA MET A 238 -1.71 14.39 -5.61
C MET A 238 -1.20 15.65 -6.33
N LYS A 239 -1.73 16.81 -5.99
CA LYS A 239 -1.18 18.08 -6.48
C LYS A 239 0.08 18.40 -5.66
N ALA A 240 1.20 18.65 -6.33
CA ALA A 240 2.38 19.19 -5.66
C ALA A 240 2.03 20.56 -5.06
N LEU A 241 2.18 20.69 -3.75
CA LEU A 241 1.89 21.92 -3.02
C LEU A 241 3.18 22.74 -2.90
N THR A 242 3.10 24.03 -3.17
CA THR A 242 4.24 24.94 -3.05
C THR A 242 3.82 26.16 -2.23
N TYR A 243 4.32 26.24 -1.00
CA TYR A 243 4.04 27.34 -0.07
C TYR A 243 5.22 28.27 0.12
N PHE A 244 6.44 27.72 -0.02
CA PHE A 244 7.71 28.41 0.21
C PHE A 244 8.71 28.08 -0.90
N PRO A 245 9.74 28.93 -1.13
CA PRO A 245 10.95 28.51 -1.82
C PRO A 245 11.55 27.28 -1.10
N GLU A 246 12.18 26.36 -1.85
CA GLU A 246 12.65 25.07 -1.31
C GLU A 246 13.59 25.23 -0.10
N GLU A 247 14.54 26.17 -0.19
CA GLU A 247 15.49 26.45 0.92
C GLU A 247 14.79 26.98 2.17
N GLU A 248 13.71 27.74 2.01
CA GLU A 248 12.93 28.25 3.13
C GLU A 248 12.09 27.14 3.75
N ALA A 249 11.42 26.30 2.91
CA ALA A 249 10.65 25.17 3.38
C ALA A 249 11.48 24.25 4.28
N ARG A 250 12.73 23.96 3.89
CA ARG A 250 13.66 23.11 4.65
C ARG A 250 14.00 23.64 6.04
N LYS A 251 13.85 24.93 6.31
CA LYS A 251 14.04 25.49 7.66
C LYS A 251 12.92 25.09 8.63
N TYR A 252 11.73 24.83 8.11
CA TYR A 252 10.58 24.43 8.90
C TYR A 252 10.37 22.91 8.93
N PHE A 253 10.67 22.22 7.81
CA PHE A 253 10.62 20.77 7.72
C PHE A 253 11.47 20.24 6.55
N ASP A 254 12.23 19.18 6.81
CA ASP A 254 12.92 18.36 5.80
C ASP A 254 12.73 16.89 6.18
N ALA A 255 12.27 16.05 5.25
CA ALA A 255 12.11 14.62 5.51
C ALA A 255 13.42 13.83 5.47
N VAL A 256 14.55 14.42 5.08
CA VAL A 256 15.86 13.73 5.15
C VAL A 256 16.32 13.69 6.60
N ARG A 257 16.30 12.49 7.19
CA ARG A 257 16.78 12.26 8.57
C ARG A 257 18.19 11.74 8.56
N ARG A 258 19.06 12.48 9.22
CA ARG A 258 20.41 12.03 9.54
C ARG A 258 20.39 11.31 10.87
N PRO A 259 21.24 10.29 11.05
CA PRO A 259 21.38 9.62 12.33
C PRO A 259 21.74 10.60 13.43
N THR A 260 21.06 10.50 14.56
CA THR A 260 21.40 11.19 15.80
C THR A 260 21.69 10.16 16.88
N THR A 261 22.49 10.52 17.86
CA THR A 261 22.80 9.70 19.04
C THR A 261 22.37 10.40 20.32
N ASP A 262 21.52 11.41 20.21
CA ASP A 262 21.02 12.23 21.32
C ASP A 262 19.78 11.61 22.00
N GLY A 263 19.25 10.51 21.47
CA GLY A 263 18.13 9.78 22.06
C GLY A 263 18.51 9.18 23.41
N LYS A 264 17.62 9.33 24.39
CA LYS A 264 17.79 8.81 25.77
C LYS A 264 18.17 7.33 25.81
N TRP A 265 17.76 6.53 24.84
CA TRP A 265 17.92 5.08 24.78
C TRP A 265 18.74 4.63 23.56
N SER A 266 19.52 5.53 22.96
CA SER A 266 20.30 5.24 21.75
C SER A 266 21.16 3.99 21.91
N ALA A 267 21.06 3.07 20.93
CA ALA A 267 21.75 1.77 20.87
C ALA A 267 21.54 0.83 22.08
N ARG A 268 20.62 1.14 23.02
CA ARG A 268 20.37 0.34 24.22
C ARG A 268 19.87 -1.07 23.92
N PHE A 269 19.17 -1.24 22.81
CA PHE A 269 18.55 -2.50 22.38
C PHE A 269 19.28 -3.16 21.21
N LYS A 270 20.55 -2.81 20.98
CA LYS A 270 21.35 -3.40 19.90
C LYS A 270 21.40 -4.93 19.99
N GLY A 271 21.09 -5.58 18.85
CA GLY A 271 21.12 -7.05 18.74
C GLY A 271 19.96 -7.78 19.42
N ARG A 272 18.98 -7.06 19.93
CA ARG A 272 17.76 -7.68 20.50
C ARG A 272 16.72 -7.95 19.41
N ASN A 273 15.92 -9.00 19.62
CA ASN A 273 14.74 -9.23 18.79
C ASN A 273 13.71 -8.12 18.98
N VAL A 274 12.88 -7.92 17.97
CA VAL A 274 11.74 -7.00 18.03
C VAL A 274 10.48 -7.73 17.56
N VAL A 275 9.43 -7.66 18.38
CA VAL A 275 8.09 -8.16 18.06
C VAL A 275 7.12 -6.99 18.05
N VAL A 276 6.53 -6.69 16.92
CA VAL A 276 5.52 -5.63 16.75
C VAL A 276 4.15 -6.27 16.63
N ILE A 277 3.24 -5.92 17.52
CA ILE A 277 1.83 -6.31 17.46
C ILE A 277 1.03 -5.09 17.04
N ILE A 278 0.48 -5.14 15.84
CA ILE A 278 -0.43 -4.12 15.31
C ILE A 278 -1.86 -4.61 15.55
N TRP A 279 -2.53 -3.97 16.48
CA TRP A 279 -3.87 -4.33 16.89
C TRP A 279 -4.89 -3.66 15.96
N GLU A 280 -5.61 -4.45 15.19
CA GLU A 280 -6.63 -3.98 14.25
C GLU A 280 -7.64 -3.05 14.92
N SER A 281 -7.88 -1.87 14.36
CA SER A 281 -8.92 -0.91 14.74
C SER A 281 -8.93 -0.47 16.22
N MET A 282 -7.80 -0.60 16.93
CA MET A 282 -7.72 -0.37 18.37
C MET A 282 -7.56 1.10 18.73
N ALA A 283 -8.62 1.70 19.25
CA ALA A 283 -8.56 3.06 19.77
C ALA A 283 -7.99 3.13 21.20
N LYS A 284 -7.27 4.21 21.49
CA LYS A 284 -6.85 4.53 22.86
C LYS A 284 -8.03 4.53 23.84
N GLU A 285 -9.21 4.94 23.39
CA GLU A 285 -10.44 4.95 24.17
C GLU A 285 -10.75 3.58 24.83
N TRP A 286 -10.43 2.48 24.17
CA TRP A 286 -10.79 1.15 24.67
C TRP A 286 -9.78 0.59 25.70
N VAL A 287 -8.61 1.23 25.88
CA VAL A 287 -7.61 0.83 26.86
C VAL A 287 -7.86 1.54 28.18
N GLY A 288 -8.45 0.83 29.14
CA GLY A 288 -8.81 1.40 30.44
C GLY A 288 -7.60 1.99 31.18
N GLY A 289 -6.47 1.31 31.14
CA GLY A 289 -5.23 1.76 31.77
C GLY A 289 -4.66 3.07 31.24
N LEU A 290 -4.96 3.44 29.97
CA LEU A 290 -4.59 4.74 29.37
C LEU A 290 -5.57 5.86 29.76
N ASN A 291 -6.67 5.53 30.43
CA ASN A 291 -7.74 6.45 30.83
C ASN A 291 -7.99 6.48 32.35
N ARG A 292 -7.01 6.00 33.16
CA ARG A 292 -7.10 5.93 34.64
C ARG A 292 -7.42 7.28 35.31
N GLY A 293 -7.15 8.40 34.63
CA GLY A 293 -7.49 9.74 35.12
C GLY A 293 -8.97 10.09 35.05
N ILE A 294 -9.79 9.29 34.38
CA ILE A 294 -11.23 9.50 34.24
C ILE A 294 -11.97 8.57 35.19
N PRO A 295 -12.67 9.10 36.24
CA PRO A 295 -13.38 8.28 37.20
C PRO A 295 -14.42 7.34 36.56
N GLY A 296 -14.44 6.07 36.98
CA GLY A 296 -15.39 5.07 36.48
C GLY A 296 -15.21 4.67 35.00
N TYR A 297 -14.02 4.89 34.46
CA TYR A 297 -13.73 4.50 33.08
C TYR A 297 -13.74 2.97 32.93
N PRO A 298 -14.54 2.38 32.03
CA PRO A 298 -14.58 0.93 31.86
C PRO A 298 -13.30 0.44 31.15
N SER A 299 -12.80 -0.71 31.60
CA SER A 299 -11.71 -1.39 30.90
C SER A 299 -12.22 -2.65 30.21
N TYR A 300 -11.82 -2.79 28.93
CA TYR A 300 -12.00 -4.01 28.15
C TYR A 300 -10.67 -4.75 27.94
N THR A 301 -9.57 -4.23 28.52
CA THR A 301 -8.20 -4.68 28.28
C THR A 301 -7.44 -4.97 29.60
N PRO A 302 -7.97 -5.83 30.49
CA PRO A 302 -7.37 -6.05 31.80
C PRO A 302 -5.93 -6.57 31.73
N PHE A 303 -5.57 -7.36 30.72
CA PHE A 303 -4.20 -7.84 30.54
C PHE A 303 -3.27 -6.70 30.11
N VAL A 304 -3.64 -5.97 29.05
CA VAL A 304 -2.83 -4.83 28.58
C VAL A 304 -2.73 -3.78 29.68
N ASP A 305 -3.79 -3.49 30.43
CA ASP A 305 -3.75 -2.55 31.56
C ASP A 305 -2.72 -2.96 32.62
N SER A 306 -2.60 -4.26 32.90
CA SER A 306 -1.56 -4.77 33.80
C SER A 306 -0.15 -4.67 33.21
N LEU A 307 -0.03 -4.76 31.88
CA LEU A 307 1.25 -4.67 31.18
C LEU A 307 1.79 -3.23 31.17
N LEU A 308 0.90 -2.22 31.16
CA LEU A 308 1.30 -0.80 31.16
C LEU A 308 2.19 -0.43 32.33
N ASP A 309 1.98 -1.03 33.51
CA ASP A 309 2.75 -0.74 34.71
C ASP A 309 4.21 -1.24 34.62
N HIS A 310 4.51 -2.08 33.64
CA HIS A 310 5.83 -2.65 33.35
C HIS A 310 6.37 -2.26 31.99
N SER A 311 5.80 -1.22 31.38
CA SER A 311 6.10 -0.78 30.01
C SER A 311 6.47 0.69 29.95
N TYR A 312 7.08 1.11 28.85
CA TYR A 312 7.18 2.51 28.47
C TYR A 312 6.01 2.88 27.55
N VAL A 313 5.20 3.83 27.98
CA VAL A 313 3.89 4.08 27.40
C VAL A 313 3.80 5.51 26.89
N PHE A 314 3.51 5.69 25.60
CA PHE A 314 3.20 7.00 25.02
C PHE A 314 1.72 7.30 25.19
N THR A 315 1.41 8.34 25.96
CA THR A 315 0.03 8.71 26.27
C THR A 315 -0.60 9.60 25.18
N GLN A 316 0.20 10.12 24.24
CA GLN A 316 -0.21 10.95 23.11
C GLN A 316 0.29 10.35 21.79
N ALA A 317 -0.21 9.16 21.44
CA ALA A 317 0.14 8.47 20.21
C ALA A 317 -1.00 8.51 19.19
N TYR A 318 -0.63 8.72 17.91
CA TYR A 318 -1.57 8.95 16.83
C TYR A 318 -1.27 8.09 15.60
N ALA A 319 -2.32 7.53 15.01
CA ALA A 319 -2.26 6.90 13.70
C ALA A 319 -2.05 7.94 12.59
N CYS A 320 -1.41 7.54 11.51
CA CYS A 320 -1.21 8.39 10.34
C CYS A 320 -2.38 8.35 9.35
N GLY A 321 -3.29 7.40 9.51
CA GLY A 321 -4.46 7.22 8.64
C GLY A 321 -5.66 6.66 9.39
N THR A 322 -6.72 6.35 8.66
CA THR A 322 -7.99 5.81 9.17
C THR A 322 -8.33 4.44 8.59
N GLN A 323 -7.41 3.80 7.91
CA GLN A 323 -7.57 2.50 7.26
C GLN A 323 -6.33 1.64 7.53
N SER A 324 -6.53 0.34 7.64
CA SER A 324 -5.45 -0.62 7.94
C SER A 324 -4.28 -0.56 6.93
N VAL A 325 -4.57 -0.25 5.66
CA VAL A 325 -3.54 -0.07 4.61
C VAL A 325 -2.61 1.13 4.83
N ASP A 326 -2.95 2.07 5.73
CA ASP A 326 -2.15 3.26 6.02
C ASP A 326 -1.04 2.96 7.05
N ALA A 327 -1.27 1.98 7.92
CA ALA A 327 -0.37 1.69 9.04
C ALA A 327 1.00 1.13 8.58
N MET A 328 1.01 0.25 7.59
CA MET A 328 2.25 -0.38 7.14
C MET A 328 3.23 0.61 6.51
N PRO A 329 2.82 1.50 5.55
CA PRO A 329 3.69 2.57 5.07
C PRO A 329 4.16 3.50 6.19
N ALA A 330 3.29 3.81 7.16
CA ALA A 330 3.62 4.70 8.27
C ALA A 330 4.66 4.08 9.21
N LEU A 331 4.42 2.86 9.70
CA LEU A 331 5.32 2.19 10.64
C LEU A 331 6.64 1.77 9.98
N PHE A 332 6.59 1.20 8.78
CA PHE A 332 7.78 0.57 8.20
C PHE A 332 8.54 1.44 7.19
N CYS A 333 7.92 2.49 6.66
CA CYS A 333 8.56 3.39 5.69
C CYS A 333 8.48 4.85 6.13
N SER A 334 7.90 5.13 7.31
CA SER A 334 7.70 6.49 7.82
C SER A 334 6.97 7.42 6.84
N ILE A 335 6.01 6.87 6.08
CA ILE A 335 5.19 7.58 5.10
C ILE A 335 3.80 7.78 5.70
N THR A 336 3.43 9.02 5.98
CA THR A 336 2.09 9.37 6.48
C THR A 336 1.06 9.41 5.36
N ARG A 337 -0.20 9.74 5.70
CA ARG A 337 -1.31 9.84 4.75
C ARG A 337 -1.91 11.25 4.68
N PRO A 338 -1.26 12.26 4.16
CA PRO A 338 -1.95 13.50 3.85
C PRO A 338 -2.74 13.34 2.53
N GLY A 339 -4.03 12.96 2.65
CA GLY A 339 -4.95 12.79 1.52
C GLY A 339 -5.36 11.34 1.29
N GLN A 340 -4.64 10.56 0.48
CA GLN A 340 -5.04 9.20 0.09
C GLN A 340 -4.03 8.13 0.54
N PRO A 341 -4.46 6.86 0.76
CA PRO A 341 -3.57 5.77 1.14
C PRO A 341 -2.48 5.51 0.11
N PHE A 342 -1.22 5.41 0.54
CA PHE A 342 -0.08 5.14 -0.33
C PHE A 342 -0.25 3.88 -1.18
N VAL A 343 -0.62 2.76 -0.55
CA VAL A 343 -0.70 1.43 -1.20
C VAL A 343 -1.71 1.39 -2.35
N THR A 344 -2.78 2.17 -2.27
CA THR A 344 -3.84 2.20 -3.30
C THR A 344 -3.76 3.42 -4.21
N SER A 345 -2.79 4.31 -3.98
CA SER A 345 -2.58 5.52 -4.79
C SER A 345 -1.87 5.21 -6.11
N PRO A 346 -1.84 6.15 -7.06
CA PRO A 346 -0.99 6.06 -8.24
C PRO A 346 0.51 5.92 -7.91
N TYR A 347 0.92 6.32 -6.72
CA TYR A 347 2.29 6.33 -6.22
C TYR A 347 2.71 5.04 -5.52
N ALA A 348 1.86 4.01 -5.49
CA ALA A 348 2.19 2.71 -4.90
C ALA A 348 3.45 2.05 -5.50
N GLY A 349 3.83 2.46 -6.73
CA GLY A 349 5.06 2.04 -7.42
C GLY A 349 6.34 2.74 -6.94
N ASN A 350 6.24 3.88 -6.24
CA ASN A 350 7.41 4.67 -5.83
C ASN A 350 8.45 3.84 -5.06
N GLY A 351 9.72 4.09 -5.34
CA GLY A 351 10.82 3.58 -4.53
C GLY A 351 10.74 4.12 -3.10
N LEU A 352 11.01 3.27 -2.11
CA LEU A 352 11.00 3.67 -0.71
C LEU A 352 12.12 2.98 0.06
N THR A 353 12.53 3.60 1.17
CA THR A 353 13.38 2.96 2.17
C THR A 353 12.48 2.39 3.26
N SER A 354 12.73 1.15 3.67
CA SER A 354 11.90 0.50 4.66
C SER A 354 12.71 0.01 5.86
N LEU A 355 12.05 -0.06 7.01
CA LEU A 355 12.61 -0.60 8.23
C LEU A 355 13.07 -2.07 8.07
N PRO A 356 12.26 -3.00 7.49
CA PRO A 356 12.71 -4.37 7.26
C PRO A 356 13.94 -4.46 6.36
N GLU A 357 14.06 -3.62 5.33
CA GLU A 357 15.26 -3.56 4.48
C GLU A 357 16.52 -3.22 5.29
N ILE A 358 16.44 -2.15 6.11
CA ILE A 358 17.58 -1.72 6.93
C ILE A 358 17.93 -2.78 7.98
N LEU A 359 16.93 -3.39 8.60
CA LEU A 359 17.13 -4.47 9.57
C LEU A 359 17.78 -5.71 8.95
N ARG A 360 17.39 -6.09 7.72
CA ARG A 360 18.04 -7.17 6.97
C ARG A 360 19.52 -6.90 6.72
N GLU A 361 19.85 -5.69 6.29
CA GLU A 361 21.25 -5.25 6.12
C GLU A 361 22.01 -5.28 7.46
N GLY A 362 21.31 -5.01 8.57
CA GLY A 362 21.80 -5.15 9.94
C GLY A 362 21.85 -6.59 10.48
N GLY A 363 21.55 -7.59 9.64
CA GLY A 363 21.64 -9.02 10.00
C GLY A 363 20.38 -9.62 10.65
N TYR A 364 19.27 -8.88 10.73
CA TYR A 364 18.01 -9.37 11.27
C TYR A 364 17.29 -10.30 10.28
N HIS A 365 16.70 -11.38 10.81
CA HIS A 365 15.65 -12.11 10.10
C HIS A 365 14.35 -11.34 10.24
N THR A 366 13.59 -11.12 9.15
CA THR A 366 12.38 -10.29 9.17
C THR A 366 11.16 -11.06 8.66
N ALA A 367 10.06 -11.07 9.42
CA ALA A 367 8.84 -11.78 9.07
C ALA A 367 7.59 -10.92 9.33
N PHE A 368 6.62 -11.00 8.43
CA PHE A 368 5.32 -10.34 8.55
C PHE A 368 4.21 -11.39 8.64
N PHE A 369 3.41 -11.30 9.69
CA PHE A 369 2.27 -12.17 9.95
C PHE A 369 0.97 -11.37 9.85
N HIS A 370 -0.04 -11.94 9.21
CA HIS A 370 -1.36 -11.32 9.06
C HIS A 370 -2.43 -12.39 9.05
N ASN A 371 -3.35 -12.35 9.98
CA ASN A 371 -4.39 -13.37 10.17
C ASN A 371 -5.32 -13.55 8.97
N ALA A 372 -5.39 -12.59 8.06
CA ALA A 372 -6.30 -12.61 6.93
C ALA A 372 -5.82 -13.49 5.78
N GLU A 373 -6.70 -13.68 4.79
CA GLU A 373 -6.38 -14.32 3.53
C GLU A 373 -5.22 -13.60 2.83
N ASN A 374 -4.29 -14.38 2.26
CA ASN A 374 -3.17 -13.82 1.50
C ASN A 374 -3.71 -12.96 0.34
N GLY A 375 -3.08 -11.81 0.10
CA GLY A 375 -3.57 -10.81 -0.87
C GLY A 375 -4.59 -9.82 -0.30
N SER A 376 -5.15 -10.06 0.90
CA SER A 376 -6.07 -9.13 1.55
C SER A 376 -5.42 -7.76 1.68
N MET A 377 -6.12 -6.72 1.18
CA MET A 377 -5.68 -5.31 1.16
C MET A 377 -4.26 -5.08 0.57
N GLY A 378 -3.67 -6.10 -0.11
CA GLY A 378 -2.34 -6.03 -0.69
C GLY A 378 -1.19 -6.06 0.32
N PHE A 379 -1.41 -6.61 1.51
CA PHE A 379 -0.42 -6.65 2.59
C PHE A 379 0.78 -7.53 2.26
N ASP A 380 0.57 -8.68 1.62
CA ASP A 380 1.63 -9.55 1.11
C ASP A 380 2.51 -8.85 0.08
N ALA A 381 1.90 -8.13 -0.87
CA ALA A 381 2.61 -7.34 -1.87
C ALA A 381 3.39 -6.19 -1.22
N PHE A 382 2.80 -5.51 -0.22
CA PHE A 382 3.51 -4.46 0.50
C PHE A 382 4.65 -5.02 1.37
N ALA A 383 4.44 -6.12 2.07
CA ALA A 383 5.48 -6.78 2.87
C ALA A 383 6.69 -7.15 1.99
N ARG A 384 6.43 -7.69 0.79
CA ARG A 384 7.49 -7.95 -0.19
C ARG A 384 8.16 -6.66 -0.68
N LYS A 385 7.39 -5.61 -0.99
CA LYS A 385 7.92 -4.28 -1.36
C LYS A 385 8.77 -3.67 -0.25
N ALA A 386 8.35 -3.82 1.00
CA ALA A 386 9.09 -3.41 2.19
C ALA A 386 10.26 -4.34 2.54
N ARG A 387 10.47 -5.42 1.73
CA ARG A 387 11.61 -6.34 1.82
C ARG A 387 11.66 -7.18 3.09
N PHE A 388 10.51 -7.56 3.65
CA PHE A 388 10.47 -8.65 4.61
C PHE A 388 11.00 -9.95 3.98
N HIS A 389 11.70 -10.78 4.75
CA HIS A 389 12.14 -12.10 4.26
C HIS A 389 10.96 -13.02 4.01
N GLU A 390 9.99 -13.03 4.92
CA GLU A 390 8.88 -13.96 4.92
C GLU A 390 7.56 -13.25 5.20
N TYR A 391 6.49 -13.79 4.60
CA TYR A 391 5.11 -13.42 4.88
C TYR A 391 4.33 -14.67 5.27
N TYR A 392 3.53 -14.57 6.32
CA TYR A 392 2.69 -15.64 6.84
C TYR A 392 1.25 -15.14 6.95
N GLY A 393 0.38 -15.66 6.10
CA GLY A 393 -1.05 -15.41 6.12
C GLY A 393 -1.86 -16.66 6.46
N GLN A 394 -3.12 -16.63 6.07
CA GLN A 394 -4.03 -17.76 6.25
C GLN A 394 -3.54 -19.04 5.54
N ASN A 395 -2.88 -18.92 4.38
CA ASN A 395 -2.36 -20.05 3.63
C ASN A 395 -1.25 -20.79 4.39
N GLU A 396 -0.33 -20.05 5.01
CA GLU A 396 0.78 -20.61 5.78
C GLU A 396 0.33 -21.13 7.16
N TYR A 397 -0.78 -20.59 7.68
CA TYR A 397 -1.43 -21.13 8.88
C TYR A 397 -2.04 -22.51 8.62
N GLY A 398 -2.78 -22.67 7.52
CA GLY A 398 -3.24 -23.94 6.97
C GLY A 398 -4.48 -24.57 7.63
N ASN A 399 -4.90 -24.14 8.84
CA ASN A 399 -6.08 -24.68 9.53
C ASN A 399 -7.28 -23.74 9.48
N LEU A 400 -8.12 -23.86 8.48
CA LEU A 400 -9.30 -23.01 8.28
C LEU A 400 -10.43 -23.25 9.31
N ARG A 401 -10.34 -24.27 10.17
CA ARG A 401 -11.31 -24.46 11.27
C ARG A 401 -11.23 -23.36 12.31
N ASP A 402 -10.09 -22.68 12.39
CA ASP A 402 -9.86 -21.56 13.29
C ASP A 402 -10.20 -20.20 12.64
N ALA A 403 -10.78 -20.19 11.44
CA ALA A 403 -11.24 -18.98 10.78
C ALA A 403 -12.59 -18.51 11.34
N ASP A 404 -12.81 -17.19 11.36
CA ASP A 404 -14.12 -16.60 11.63
C ASP A 404 -15.10 -16.93 10.47
N PRO A 405 -16.18 -17.67 10.68
CA PRO A 405 -17.09 -18.11 9.61
C PRO A 405 -17.76 -16.98 8.81
N GLY A 406 -17.80 -15.78 9.33
CA GLY A 406 -18.36 -14.59 8.67
C GLY A 406 -17.42 -13.42 8.65
N GLY A 407 -16.16 -13.63 9.09
CA GLY A 407 -15.15 -12.61 9.24
C GLY A 407 -14.10 -12.61 8.13
N TRP A 408 -12.94 -12.09 8.46
CA TRP A 408 -11.89 -11.75 7.49
C TRP A 408 -10.67 -12.67 7.55
N GLY A 409 -10.58 -13.58 8.52
CA GLY A 409 -9.41 -14.43 8.65
C GLY A 409 -9.45 -15.36 9.87
N ILE A 410 -8.28 -15.81 10.28
CA ILE A 410 -8.09 -16.67 11.45
C ILE A 410 -8.26 -15.86 12.72
N TRP A 411 -8.91 -16.43 13.73
CA TRP A 411 -9.04 -15.82 15.06
C TRP A 411 -7.68 -15.45 15.67
N ASP A 412 -7.60 -14.33 16.36
CA ASP A 412 -6.34 -13.81 16.92
C ASP A 412 -5.67 -14.82 17.88
N GLU A 413 -6.44 -15.51 18.73
CA GLU A 413 -5.85 -16.43 19.70
C GLU A 413 -5.05 -17.57 19.05
N PRO A 414 -5.62 -18.42 18.16
CA PRO A 414 -4.87 -19.50 17.53
C PRO A 414 -3.76 -18.99 16.60
N PHE A 415 -3.95 -17.83 15.95
CA PHE A 415 -2.92 -17.27 15.08
C PHE A 415 -1.72 -16.73 15.88
N LEU A 416 -1.93 -16.03 16.98
CA LEU A 416 -0.86 -15.59 17.88
C LEU A 416 -0.06 -16.79 18.45
N GLN A 417 -0.70 -17.94 18.71
CA GLN A 417 0.00 -19.15 19.08
C GLN A 417 0.86 -19.71 17.92
N PHE A 418 0.40 -19.57 16.68
CA PHE A 418 1.20 -19.90 15.51
C PHE A 418 2.41 -18.97 15.37
N VAL A 419 2.25 -17.67 15.58
CA VAL A 419 3.35 -16.68 15.60
C VAL A 419 4.40 -17.08 16.64
N ALA A 420 3.98 -17.42 17.88
CA ALA A 420 4.88 -17.84 18.95
C ALA A 420 5.72 -19.07 18.58
N ARG A 421 5.08 -20.08 17.95
CA ARG A 421 5.79 -21.28 17.48
C ARG A 421 6.77 -20.97 16.36
N LYS A 422 6.36 -20.15 15.38
CA LYS A 422 7.20 -19.77 14.24
C LYS A 422 8.41 -18.94 14.68
N ALA A 423 8.21 -17.96 15.56
CA ALA A 423 9.30 -17.14 16.10
C ALA A 423 10.43 -17.98 16.72
N THR A 424 10.10 -19.13 17.31
CA THR A 424 11.10 -20.04 17.89
C THR A 424 12.00 -20.70 16.84
N SER A 425 11.58 -20.76 15.58
CA SER A 425 12.40 -21.29 14.47
C SER A 425 13.27 -20.23 13.80
N PHE A 426 13.12 -18.96 14.13
CA PHE A 426 13.88 -17.88 13.53
C PHE A 426 15.28 -17.75 14.12
N ARG A 427 16.23 -17.37 13.28
CA ARG A 427 17.56 -16.99 13.72
C ARG A 427 17.49 -15.61 14.40
N GLU A 428 18.07 -15.48 15.60
CA GLU A 428 18.24 -14.19 16.26
C GLU A 428 19.43 -13.40 15.69
N PRO A 429 19.37 -12.05 15.65
CA PRO A 429 18.19 -11.28 15.98
C PRO A 429 17.12 -11.34 14.90
N PHE A 430 15.86 -11.29 15.31
CA PHE A 430 14.74 -11.23 14.38
C PHE A 430 13.85 -10.00 14.64
N PHE A 431 13.19 -9.57 13.58
CA PHE A 431 12.11 -8.58 13.60
C PHE A 431 10.86 -9.25 13.02
N LEU A 432 9.84 -9.39 13.83
CA LEU A 432 8.56 -9.88 13.36
C LEU A 432 7.45 -8.89 13.65
N THR A 433 6.48 -8.85 12.76
CA THR A 433 5.26 -8.06 12.90
C THR A 433 4.06 -8.98 12.81
N GLU A 434 3.16 -8.86 13.75
CA GLU A 434 1.85 -9.50 13.76
C GLU A 434 0.77 -8.44 13.59
N PHE A 435 -0.12 -8.62 12.63
CA PHE A 435 -1.26 -7.75 12.37
C PHE A 435 -2.54 -8.53 12.64
N THR A 436 -3.22 -8.23 13.77
CA THR A 436 -4.44 -8.93 14.19
C THR A 436 -5.65 -8.60 13.31
N ILE A 437 -6.77 -9.33 13.43
CA ILE A 437 -7.95 -9.13 12.57
C ILE A 437 -9.29 -9.20 13.32
N SER A 438 -9.33 -9.72 14.56
CA SER A 438 -10.60 -10.04 15.23
C SER A 438 -11.43 -8.82 15.65
N LEU A 439 -10.86 -7.60 15.60
CA LEU A 439 -11.61 -6.36 15.80
C LEU A 439 -12.25 -5.82 14.52
N HIS A 440 -12.06 -6.47 13.37
CA HIS A 440 -12.70 -6.06 12.13
C HIS A 440 -14.20 -6.37 12.16
N HIS A 441 -15.04 -5.50 11.56
CA HIS A 441 -16.47 -5.83 11.42
C HIS A 441 -16.64 -7.19 10.69
N PRO A 442 -17.66 -7.97 10.97
CA PRO A 442 -18.90 -7.68 11.68
C PRO A 442 -18.85 -7.82 13.22
N TYR A 443 -17.66 -7.80 13.83
CA TYR A 443 -17.47 -7.82 15.29
C TYR A 443 -17.92 -9.13 15.95
N HIS A 444 -17.41 -10.24 15.45
CA HIS A 444 -17.65 -11.56 16.02
C HIS A 444 -16.60 -11.93 17.06
N VAL A 445 -16.98 -12.81 17.96
CA VAL A 445 -16.06 -13.55 18.83
C VAL A 445 -16.32 -15.04 18.70
N PRO A 446 -15.30 -15.90 18.91
CA PRO A 446 -15.51 -17.35 18.87
C PRO A 446 -16.63 -17.79 19.80
N GLU A 447 -17.44 -18.77 19.36
CA GLU A 447 -18.63 -19.23 20.06
C GLU A 447 -18.37 -19.57 21.55
N GLN A 448 -17.22 -20.16 21.83
CA GLN A 448 -16.79 -20.52 23.20
C GLN A 448 -16.63 -19.32 24.14
N TYR A 449 -16.51 -18.09 23.62
CA TYR A 449 -16.34 -16.86 24.40
C TYR A 449 -17.59 -15.98 24.45
N LYS A 450 -18.64 -16.32 23.70
CA LYS A 450 -19.90 -15.58 23.76
C LYS A 450 -20.46 -15.57 25.19
N GLY A 451 -20.81 -14.37 25.66
CA GLY A 451 -21.32 -14.15 27.01
C GLY A 451 -20.31 -14.31 28.16
N LYS A 452 -19.03 -14.61 27.87
CA LYS A 452 -17.98 -14.77 28.89
C LYS A 452 -17.01 -13.58 28.96
N LEU A 453 -17.01 -12.74 27.94
CA LEU A 453 -16.15 -11.56 27.86
C LEU A 453 -16.91 -10.31 28.28
N PRO A 454 -16.23 -9.27 28.81
CA PRO A 454 -16.82 -7.97 29.05
C PRO A 454 -17.55 -7.45 27.81
N GLN A 455 -18.76 -6.95 28.01
CA GLN A 455 -19.57 -6.33 26.96
C GLN A 455 -19.71 -4.85 27.25
N GLY A 456 -19.74 -4.03 26.20
CA GLY A 456 -20.00 -2.62 26.27
C GLY A 456 -21.18 -2.21 25.39
N PRO A 457 -21.45 -0.90 25.24
CA PRO A 457 -22.54 -0.41 24.42
C PRO A 457 -22.38 -0.71 22.92
N LEU A 458 -21.16 -1.03 22.45
CA LEU A 458 -20.87 -1.36 21.06
C LEU A 458 -20.34 -2.80 20.94
N PRO A 459 -20.68 -3.52 19.83
CA PRO A 459 -20.18 -4.89 19.61
C PRO A 459 -18.66 -5.02 19.57
N ILE A 460 -17.95 -4.00 19.09
CA ILE A 460 -16.49 -3.98 18.99
C ILE A 460 -15.81 -4.19 20.35
N GLN A 461 -16.40 -3.72 21.45
CA GLN A 461 -15.80 -3.80 22.78
C GLN A 461 -15.64 -5.24 23.27
N GLN A 462 -16.54 -6.15 22.87
CA GLN A 462 -16.39 -7.56 23.14
C GLN A 462 -15.22 -8.17 22.35
N CYS A 463 -14.99 -7.70 21.11
CA CYS A 463 -13.84 -8.12 20.30
C CYS A 463 -12.53 -7.58 20.90
N VAL A 464 -12.52 -6.35 21.44
CA VAL A 464 -11.38 -5.80 22.20
C VAL A 464 -11.01 -6.73 23.35
N ALA A 465 -12.00 -7.13 24.16
CA ALA A 465 -11.78 -8.04 25.27
C ALA A 465 -11.29 -9.44 24.82
N TYR A 466 -11.73 -9.91 23.67
CA TYR A 466 -11.26 -11.16 23.08
C TYR A 466 -9.79 -11.07 22.64
N THR A 467 -9.39 -10.00 21.95
CA THR A 467 -7.99 -9.84 21.53
C THR A 467 -7.09 -9.59 22.74
N ASP A 468 -7.53 -8.87 23.78
CA ASP A 468 -6.79 -8.74 25.04
C ASP A 468 -6.52 -10.11 25.69
N LEU A 469 -7.54 -11.00 25.75
CA LEU A 469 -7.39 -12.38 26.20
C LEU A 469 -6.40 -13.15 25.32
N SER A 470 -6.46 -12.95 24.01
CA SER A 470 -5.56 -13.60 23.03
C SER A 470 -4.11 -13.17 23.24
N LEU A 471 -3.89 -11.88 23.49
CA LEU A 471 -2.59 -11.33 23.86
C LEU A 471 -2.09 -11.90 25.19
N ARG A 472 -2.95 -11.99 26.20
CA ARG A 472 -2.58 -12.62 27.48
C ARG A 472 -2.05 -14.03 27.26
N ARG A 473 -2.76 -14.86 26.51
CA ARG A 473 -2.35 -16.24 26.21
C ARG A 473 -1.08 -16.31 25.36
N PHE A 474 -0.91 -15.38 24.43
CA PHE A 474 0.34 -15.24 23.68
C PHE A 474 1.51 -14.99 24.64
N PHE A 475 1.40 -14.02 25.54
CA PHE A 475 2.46 -13.71 26.50
C PHE A 475 2.70 -14.84 27.51
N GLU A 476 1.67 -15.55 27.94
CA GLU A 476 1.81 -16.77 28.77
C GLU A 476 2.63 -17.86 28.07
N THR A 477 2.48 -17.98 26.76
CA THR A 477 3.25 -18.92 25.92
C THR A 477 4.67 -18.44 25.72
N VAL A 478 4.87 -17.21 25.23
CA VAL A 478 6.20 -16.72 24.83
C VAL A 478 7.13 -16.48 26.02
N ARG A 479 6.60 -16.25 27.23
CA ARG A 479 7.41 -16.16 28.47
C ARG A 479 8.27 -17.40 28.72
N ARG A 480 7.91 -18.54 28.18
CA ARG A 480 8.64 -19.81 28.28
C ARG A 480 9.65 -20.03 27.16
N MET A 481 9.64 -19.16 26.14
CA MET A 481 10.52 -19.29 24.98
C MET A 481 11.91 -18.69 25.26
N PRO A 482 12.98 -19.27 24.72
CA PRO A 482 14.35 -18.83 25.00
C PRO A 482 14.61 -17.38 24.55
N TRP A 483 13.99 -16.94 23.49
CA TRP A 483 14.14 -15.60 22.90
C TRP A 483 13.37 -14.50 23.66
N TYR A 484 12.42 -14.84 24.53
CA TYR A 484 11.52 -13.88 25.19
C TYR A 484 12.27 -12.74 25.90
N ARG A 485 13.23 -13.08 26.77
CA ARG A 485 14.00 -12.06 27.53
C ARG A 485 14.90 -11.20 26.66
N ASN A 486 15.21 -11.66 25.43
CA ASN A 486 16.01 -10.92 24.48
C ASN A 486 15.16 -10.15 23.46
N THR A 487 13.89 -9.85 23.78
CA THR A 487 12.95 -9.24 22.85
C THR A 487 12.40 -7.93 23.39
N LEU A 488 12.34 -6.91 22.52
CA LEU A 488 11.54 -5.71 22.71
C LEU A 488 10.18 -5.94 22.05
N PHE A 489 9.10 -5.87 22.82
CA PHE A 489 7.74 -5.94 22.30
C PHE A 489 7.19 -4.53 22.10
N VAL A 490 6.56 -4.30 20.96
CA VAL A 490 5.87 -3.07 20.60
C VAL A 490 4.40 -3.41 20.37
N ILE A 491 3.49 -2.79 21.12
CA ILE A 491 2.05 -2.97 20.94
C ILE A 491 1.48 -1.62 20.52
N THR A 492 0.90 -1.58 19.34
CA THR A 492 0.25 -0.39 18.78
C THR A 492 -0.99 -0.78 18.00
N ALA A 493 -1.65 0.18 17.36
CA ALA A 493 -2.77 -0.11 16.46
C ALA A 493 -2.47 0.41 15.05
N ASP A 494 -3.25 -0.07 14.09
CA ASP A 494 -3.24 0.41 12.71
C ASP A 494 -3.93 1.77 12.58
N HIS A 495 -5.14 1.88 13.11
CA HIS A 495 -5.93 3.11 13.24
C HIS A 495 -6.89 2.99 14.42
N ALA A 496 -7.50 4.11 14.78
CA ALA A 496 -8.60 4.11 15.72
C ALA A 496 -9.96 4.07 14.99
N VAL A 497 -10.99 3.62 15.68
CA VAL A 497 -12.39 3.79 15.27
C VAL A 497 -12.96 5.10 15.82
N THR A 498 -14.15 5.49 15.35
CA THR A 498 -14.84 6.69 15.88
C THR A 498 -15.14 6.48 17.37
N GLY A 499 -14.68 7.40 18.20
CA GLY A 499 -14.90 7.39 19.63
C GLY A 499 -16.38 7.60 20.00
N VAL A 500 -16.78 7.02 21.14
CA VAL A 500 -18.12 7.14 21.71
C VAL A 500 -18.16 8.24 22.77
N ARG A 501 -17.07 8.37 23.53
CA ARG A 501 -16.97 9.37 24.59
C ARG A 501 -16.66 10.76 24.00
N PRO A 502 -17.15 11.84 24.62
CA PRO A 502 -16.92 13.21 24.14
C PRO A 502 -15.45 13.53 23.89
N GLU A 503 -14.55 13.04 24.75
CA GLU A 503 -13.10 13.25 24.66
C GLU A 503 -12.44 12.55 23.47
N TYR A 504 -13.16 11.62 22.80
CA TYR A 504 -12.67 10.85 21.64
C TYR A 504 -13.56 11.00 20.41
N SER A 505 -14.71 11.68 20.50
CA SER A 505 -15.67 11.82 19.38
C SER A 505 -15.25 12.85 18.33
N HIS A 506 -14.21 13.64 18.59
CA HIS A 506 -13.65 14.64 17.67
C HIS A 506 -12.53 14.06 16.79
N LEU A 507 -12.03 14.87 15.83
CA LEU A 507 -11.07 14.42 14.83
C LEU A 507 -9.77 13.87 15.43
N VAL A 508 -9.23 14.47 16.49
CA VAL A 508 -8.02 13.96 17.18
C VAL A 508 -8.26 12.57 17.78
N GLY A 509 -9.44 12.35 18.38
CA GLY A 509 -9.81 11.05 18.96
C GLY A 509 -9.82 9.93 17.93
N ARG A 510 -10.24 10.22 16.70
CA ARG A 510 -10.26 9.26 15.58
C ARG A 510 -8.88 8.77 15.14
N PHE A 511 -7.82 9.44 15.58
CA PHE A 511 -6.44 9.05 15.30
C PHE A 511 -5.70 8.60 16.57
N SER A 512 -6.31 8.69 17.75
CA SER A 512 -5.66 8.34 19.02
C SER A 512 -5.60 6.82 19.20
N ILE A 513 -4.38 6.29 19.27
CA ILE A 513 -4.08 4.84 19.37
C ILE A 513 -3.20 4.54 20.60
N PRO A 514 -3.16 3.29 21.10
CA PRO A 514 -2.14 2.88 22.05
C PRO A 514 -0.76 2.78 21.36
N PHE A 515 0.30 3.11 22.10
CA PHE A 515 1.67 2.85 21.70
C PHE A 515 2.51 2.50 22.93
N ILE A 516 2.92 1.24 23.04
CA ILE A 516 3.46 0.62 24.23
C ILE A 516 4.75 -0.11 23.86
N LEU A 517 5.83 0.16 24.58
CA LEU A 517 7.10 -0.56 24.47
C LEU A 517 7.27 -1.39 25.74
N TYR A 518 7.25 -2.71 25.59
CA TYR A 518 7.43 -3.64 26.72
C TYR A 518 8.77 -4.37 26.60
N ASP A 519 9.59 -4.20 27.62
CA ASP A 519 10.86 -4.91 27.77
C ASP A 519 10.78 -5.90 28.93
N PRO A 520 10.86 -7.23 28.68
CA PRO A 520 10.84 -8.23 29.75
C PRO A 520 11.99 -8.15 30.78
N ARG A 521 13.03 -7.37 30.49
CA ARG A 521 14.13 -7.10 31.43
C ARG A 521 13.81 -5.96 32.38
N GLY A 522 12.75 -5.18 32.10
CA GLY A 522 12.36 -4.03 32.90
C GLY A 522 13.28 -2.82 32.77
N GLU A 523 14.09 -2.73 31.69
CA GLU A 523 15.01 -1.61 31.47
C GLU A 523 14.28 -0.37 30.90
N LEU A 524 13.06 -0.56 30.34
CA LEU A 524 12.27 0.47 29.68
C LEU A 524 10.87 0.53 30.33
N VAL A 525 10.72 1.40 31.32
CA VAL A 525 9.47 1.61 32.05
C VAL A 525 9.23 3.10 32.26
N GLY A 526 7.99 3.53 32.12
CA GLY A 526 7.56 4.91 32.36
C GLY A 526 6.40 5.34 31.49
N GLN A 527 5.94 6.57 31.72
CA GLN A 527 4.92 7.21 30.88
C GLN A 527 5.51 8.45 30.22
N ASP A 528 5.18 8.65 28.95
CA ASP A 528 5.64 9.78 28.15
C ASP A 528 4.46 10.52 27.54
N ARG A 529 4.48 11.84 27.64
CA ARG A 529 3.49 12.74 27.02
C ARG A 529 3.95 13.33 25.70
N THR A 530 5.13 12.95 25.22
CA THR A 530 5.62 13.36 23.91
C THR A 530 4.64 12.93 22.83
N THR A 531 4.28 13.87 21.95
CA THR A 531 3.43 13.57 20.80
C THR A 531 4.16 12.63 19.85
N LEU A 532 3.57 11.48 19.58
CA LEU A 532 4.09 10.43 18.72
C LEU A 532 3.11 10.13 17.61
N GLN A 533 3.58 9.95 16.39
CA GLN A 533 2.83 9.37 15.27
C GLN A 533 3.46 8.05 14.81
N GLN A 534 2.69 7.18 14.15
CA GLN A 534 3.21 5.90 13.64
C GLN A 534 4.48 6.06 12.79
N ALA A 535 4.61 7.15 12.04
CA ALA A 535 5.78 7.43 11.22
C ALA A 535 7.07 7.63 12.03
N ASP A 536 6.96 7.91 13.33
CA ASP A 536 8.10 8.05 14.24
C ASP A 536 8.75 6.69 14.58
N PHE A 537 8.05 5.58 14.31
CA PHE A 537 8.51 4.25 14.69
C PHE A 537 9.83 3.88 14.00
N LEU A 538 9.95 4.09 12.68
CA LEU A 538 11.16 3.77 11.93
C LEU A 538 12.40 4.47 12.50
N PRO A 539 12.49 5.81 12.58
CA PRO A 539 13.69 6.48 13.10
C PRO A 539 13.92 6.17 14.58
N THR A 540 12.86 5.99 15.37
CA THR A 540 12.98 5.63 16.80
C THR A 540 13.59 4.25 16.98
N LEU A 541 13.10 3.24 16.25
CA LEU A 541 13.61 1.88 16.37
C LEU A 541 15.04 1.76 15.86
N LEU A 542 15.40 2.46 14.79
CA LEU A 542 16.79 2.51 14.30
C LEU A 542 17.75 3.04 15.36
N ASP A 543 17.37 4.09 16.08
CA ASP A 543 18.17 4.65 17.17
C ASP A 543 18.28 3.67 18.34
N LEU A 544 17.17 3.08 18.79
CA LEU A 544 17.14 2.08 19.87
C LEU A 544 18.06 0.88 19.57
N LEU A 545 18.10 0.44 18.30
CA LEU A 545 18.92 -0.69 17.86
C LEU A 545 20.35 -0.30 17.48
N GLY A 546 20.67 1.00 17.46
CA GLY A 546 21.99 1.50 17.05
C GLY A 546 22.30 1.29 15.57
N LEU A 547 21.27 1.27 14.72
CA LEU A 547 21.39 1.12 13.27
C LEU A 547 21.38 2.50 12.60
N GLN A 548 22.55 3.10 12.50
CA GLN A 548 22.74 4.46 12.00
C GLN A 548 22.65 4.52 10.47
N ARG A 549 21.58 5.14 9.94
CA ARG A 549 21.41 5.32 8.49
C ARG A 549 20.65 6.62 8.18
N GLU A 550 21.10 7.33 7.14
CA GLU A 550 20.34 8.43 6.58
C GLU A 550 19.11 7.88 5.83
N THR A 551 17.93 8.43 6.11
CA THR A 551 16.65 7.96 5.56
C THR A 551 15.75 9.12 5.15
N VAL A 552 14.82 8.89 4.23
CA VAL A 552 13.64 9.75 4.07
C VAL A 552 12.59 9.29 5.07
N SER A 553 12.22 10.16 5.99
CA SER A 553 11.26 9.86 7.06
C SER A 553 10.41 11.09 7.38
N PHE A 554 9.10 10.94 7.36
CA PHE A 554 8.14 11.97 7.78
C PHE A 554 7.88 11.93 9.30
N GLY A 555 8.55 11.03 10.00
CA GLY A 555 8.62 10.97 11.45
C GLY A 555 9.98 11.39 11.99
N HIS A 556 10.10 11.34 13.32
CA HIS A 556 11.29 11.69 14.06
C HIS A 556 11.60 10.62 15.11
N ASN A 557 12.85 10.57 15.58
CA ASN A 557 13.17 9.79 16.78
C ASN A 557 12.47 10.41 18.00
N VAL A 558 11.49 9.70 18.57
CA VAL A 558 10.67 10.21 19.66
C VAL A 558 11.48 10.44 20.95
N PHE A 559 12.63 9.79 21.08
CA PHE A 559 13.53 9.93 22.24
C PHE A 559 14.58 11.01 22.07
N SER A 560 14.69 11.63 20.88
CA SER A 560 15.61 12.74 20.65
C SER A 560 14.99 14.04 21.17
N PRO A 561 15.62 14.71 22.17
CA PRO A 561 15.09 15.96 22.72
C PRO A 561 15.20 17.12 21.73
N SER A 562 16.03 17.02 20.70
CA SER A 562 16.20 18.02 19.66
C SER A 562 15.17 17.92 18.53
N ALA A 563 14.38 16.81 18.47
CA ALA A 563 13.40 16.58 17.42
C ALA A 563 12.09 17.35 17.67
N PRO A 564 11.44 17.90 16.63
CA PRO A 564 10.11 18.44 16.77
C PRO A 564 9.09 17.29 16.85
N HIS A 565 8.41 17.19 17.98
CA HIS A 565 7.43 16.11 18.23
C HIS A 565 6.03 16.57 17.85
N PHE A 566 5.53 16.06 16.74
CA PHE A 566 4.17 16.35 16.25
C PHE A 566 3.59 15.15 15.51
N ALA A 567 2.27 15.13 15.35
CA ALA A 567 1.56 14.16 14.51
C ALA A 567 0.77 14.88 13.42
N VAL A 568 0.86 14.37 12.17
CA VAL A 568 0.12 14.89 11.03
C VAL A 568 -0.82 13.82 10.51
N SER A 569 -2.09 14.17 10.35
CA SER A 569 -3.13 13.33 9.82
C SER A 569 -4.07 14.11 8.90
N SER A 570 -4.95 13.42 8.18
CA SER A 570 -5.97 14.08 7.35
C SER A 570 -7.28 13.31 7.32
N ALA A 571 -8.39 14.06 7.21
CA ALA A 571 -9.71 13.52 6.98
C ALA A 571 -10.40 14.32 5.85
N GLY A 572 -10.61 13.70 4.70
CA GLY A 572 -11.00 14.40 3.49
C GLY A 572 -9.95 15.43 3.07
N GLU A 573 -10.37 16.67 2.88
CA GLU A 573 -9.49 17.78 2.50
C GLU A 573 -8.93 18.55 3.72
N MET A 574 -9.27 18.13 4.93
CA MET A 574 -8.81 18.75 6.17
C MET A 574 -7.54 18.07 6.67
N TYR A 575 -6.46 18.83 6.83
CA TYR A 575 -5.25 18.41 7.52
C TYR A 575 -5.34 18.75 9.00
N GLN A 576 -4.82 17.86 9.83
CA GLN A 576 -4.69 18.05 11.26
C GLN A 576 -3.23 17.89 11.68
N MET A 577 -2.77 18.79 12.55
CA MET A 577 -1.49 18.67 13.23
C MET A 577 -1.70 18.73 14.74
N VAL A 578 -1.14 17.78 15.47
CA VAL A 578 -1.11 17.78 16.94
C VAL A 578 0.33 17.98 17.37
N GLN A 579 0.58 18.96 18.24
CA GLN A 579 1.91 19.23 18.80
C GLN A 579 1.77 19.62 20.28
N GLY A 580 2.27 18.76 21.15
CA GLY A 580 2.04 18.92 22.59
C GLY A 580 0.55 18.96 22.92
N ASP A 581 0.10 20.01 23.55
CA ASP A 581 -1.31 20.20 23.91
C ASP A 581 -2.13 20.93 22.83
N TYR A 582 -1.48 21.42 21.76
CA TYR A 582 -2.14 22.15 20.70
C TYR A 582 -2.59 21.26 19.53
N VAL A 583 -3.73 21.62 18.95
CA VAL A 583 -4.33 20.99 17.76
C VAL A 583 -4.61 22.06 16.72
N LEU A 584 -4.07 21.89 15.51
CA LEU A 584 -4.31 22.73 14.35
C LEU A 584 -5.14 21.98 13.32
N HIS A 585 -6.21 22.59 12.83
CA HIS A 585 -6.95 22.19 11.64
C HIS A 585 -6.64 23.16 10.50
N PHE A 586 -6.33 22.62 9.33
CA PHE A 586 -5.87 23.39 8.17
C PHE A 586 -6.50 22.84 6.88
N ASP A 587 -7.09 23.72 6.06
CA ASP A 587 -7.79 23.34 4.81
C ASP A 587 -6.88 23.30 3.57
N GLY A 588 -5.57 23.45 3.76
CA GLY A 588 -4.59 23.57 2.68
C GLY A 588 -4.24 25.03 2.35
N THR A 589 -4.99 25.99 2.86
CA THR A 589 -4.79 27.43 2.64
C THR A 589 -4.76 28.21 3.95
N HIS A 590 -5.74 27.98 4.82
CA HIS A 590 -5.97 28.70 6.07
C HIS A 590 -6.10 27.76 7.26
N ALA A 591 -5.72 28.24 8.45
CA ALA A 591 -6.05 27.59 9.71
C ALA A 591 -7.56 27.77 9.98
N THR A 592 -8.30 26.66 9.97
CA THR A 592 -9.75 26.65 10.21
C THR A 592 -10.11 26.38 11.66
N GLY A 593 -9.18 25.80 12.42
CA GLY A 593 -9.33 25.54 13.84
C GLY A 593 -7.99 25.49 14.56
N PHE A 594 -7.97 26.01 15.79
CA PHE A 594 -6.85 25.92 16.72
C PHE A 594 -7.36 25.72 18.12
N TYR A 595 -6.87 24.70 18.82
CA TYR A 595 -7.43 24.27 20.11
C TYR A 595 -6.30 23.91 21.08
N ASN A 596 -6.61 23.99 22.38
CA ASN A 596 -5.73 23.46 23.43
C ASN A 596 -6.46 22.30 24.13
N LYS A 597 -6.09 21.05 23.82
CA LYS A 597 -6.74 19.85 24.34
C LYS A 597 -6.51 19.58 25.83
N ALA A 598 -5.54 20.26 26.45
CA ALA A 598 -5.33 20.13 27.89
C ALA A 598 -6.37 20.90 28.70
N THR A 599 -6.81 22.05 28.19
CA THR A 599 -7.82 22.92 28.84
C THR A 599 -9.22 22.72 28.27
N ASP A 600 -9.32 22.18 27.05
CA ASP A 600 -10.56 21.87 26.34
C ASP A 600 -10.48 20.48 25.69
N PRO A 601 -10.66 19.41 26.46
CA PRO A 601 -10.56 18.03 25.95
C PRO A 601 -11.58 17.68 24.86
N THR A 602 -12.65 18.46 24.72
CA THR A 602 -13.70 18.26 23.70
C THR A 602 -13.49 19.08 22.43
N LEU A 603 -12.47 19.94 22.38
CA LEU A 603 -12.14 20.84 21.26
C LEU A 603 -13.32 21.70 20.82
N SER A 604 -14.06 22.21 21.79
CA SER A 604 -15.26 23.05 21.58
C SER A 604 -14.94 24.55 21.43
N HIS A 605 -13.77 25.00 21.92
CA HIS A 605 -13.37 26.41 21.91
C HIS A 605 -12.28 26.65 20.85
N ASN A 606 -12.68 27.12 19.67
CA ASN A 606 -11.77 27.45 18.59
C ASN A 606 -11.01 28.75 18.84
N LEU A 607 -9.70 28.67 19.02
CA LEU A 607 -8.78 29.78 19.28
C LEU A 607 -8.14 30.37 18.00
N ALA A 608 -8.52 29.93 16.81
CA ALA A 608 -7.88 30.34 15.55
C ALA A 608 -7.91 31.84 15.29
N ALA A 609 -9.00 32.53 15.73
CA ALA A 609 -9.12 33.97 15.59
C ALA A 609 -8.06 34.76 16.37
N GLN A 610 -7.43 34.17 17.39
CA GLN A 610 -6.39 34.84 18.19
C GLN A 610 -5.05 34.94 17.44
N ASN A 611 -4.85 34.17 16.36
CA ASN A 611 -3.66 34.15 15.53
C ASN A 611 -2.34 34.10 16.34
N SER A 612 -2.30 33.25 17.37
CA SER A 612 -1.22 33.13 18.32
C SER A 612 0.10 32.63 17.68
N THR A 613 1.24 32.97 18.31
CA THR A 613 2.57 32.52 17.83
C THR A 613 2.67 30.99 17.68
N PRO A 614 2.21 30.15 18.64
CA PRO A 614 2.23 28.70 18.46
C PRO A 614 1.42 28.25 17.22
N MET A 615 0.25 28.87 16.96
CA MET A 615 -0.54 28.55 15.77
C MET A 615 0.22 28.87 14.48
N GLN A 616 0.86 30.05 14.41
CA GLN A 616 1.62 30.46 13.23
C GLN A 616 2.82 29.52 12.95
N GLU A 617 3.53 29.11 14.00
CA GLU A 617 4.64 28.16 13.89
C GLU A 617 4.15 26.79 13.39
N MET A 618 3.07 26.25 13.95
CA MET A 618 2.46 25.01 13.49
C MET A 618 2.00 25.09 12.03
N VAL A 619 1.40 26.22 11.60
CA VAL A 619 1.00 26.44 10.20
C VAL A 619 2.21 26.44 9.28
N ARG A 620 3.32 27.08 9.64
CA ARG A 620 4.56 27.07 8.82
C ARG A 620 5.13 25.66 8.70
N THR A 621 5.22 24.95 9.80
CA THR A 621 5.71 23.56 9.84
C THR A 621 4.83 22.65 9.01
N LEU A 622 3.49 22.73 9.16
CA LEU A 622 2.55 21.91 8.41
C LEU A 622 2.61 22.20 6.90
N LYS A 623 2.69 23.47 6.50
CA LYS A 623 2.86 23.86 5.09
C LYS A 623 4.15 23.29 4.50
N ALA A 624 5.28 23.40 5.19
CA ALA A 624 6.54 22.85 4.73
C ALA A 624 6.52 21.31 4.66
N TYR A 625 5.88 20.66 5.64
CA TYR A 625 5.67 19.23 5.68
C TYR A 625 4.84 18.75 4.46
N LEU A 626 3.70 19.39 4.19
CA LEU A 626 2.84 19.06 3.06
C LEU A 626 3.54 19.31 1.72
N GLN A 627 4.32 20.37 1.62
CA GLN A 627 5.12 20.67 0.43
C GLN A 627 6.15 19.55 0.18
N ASP A 628 7.01 19.23 1.15
CA ASP A 628 8.04 18.19 1.00
C ASP A 628 7.41 16.82 0.72
N PHE A 629 6.31 16.48 1.41
CA PHE A 629 5.57 15.25 1.18
C PHE A 629 5.04 15.14 -0.25
N THR A 630 4.34 16.16 -0.74
CA THR A 630 3.71 16.09 -2.06
C THR A 630 4.74 16.11 -3.19
N HIS A 631 5.85 16.87 -3.05
CA HIS A 631 6.95 16.85 -4.00
C HIS A 631 7.65 15.50 -4.04
N ARG A 632 8.03 14.92 -2.88
CA ARG A 632 8.68 13.60 -2.84
C ARG A 632 7.79 12.50 -3.39
N MET A 633 6.50 12.59 -3.14
CA MET A 633 5.52 11.62 -3.63
C MET A 633 5.39 11.69 -5.16
N THR A 634 5.22 12.89 -5.72
CA THR A 634 5.03 13.07 -7.17
C THR A 634 6.32 12.84 -7.97
N GLU A 635 7.48 13.17 -7.39
CA GLU A 635 8.79 13.04 -8.04
C GLU A 635 9.51 11.72 -7.72
N ASN A 636 8.84 10.77 -7.06
CA ASN A 636 9.43 9.48 -6.66
C ASN A 636 10.72 9.61 -5.83
N ARG A 637 10.76 10.52 -4.87
CA ARG A 637 11.93 10.81 -4.03
C ARG A 637 11.74 10.35 -2.56
N LEU A 638 11.04 9.23 -2.33
CA LEU A 638 10.86 8.62 -1.00
C LEU A 638 12.03 7.71 -0.59
N ARG A 639 13.01 7.53 -1.47
CA ARG A 639 14.27 6.85 -1.22
C ARG A 639 15.42 7.80 -1.53
N LEU A 640 16.45 7.77 -0.71
CA LEU A 640 17.70 8.48 -1.04
C LEU A 640 18.40 7.69 -2.17
N THR A 641 18.72 8.37 -3.26
CA THR A 641 19.58 7.80 -4.31
C THR A 641 21.03 7.80 -3.80
N ASP A 642 21.70 6.66 -3.91
CA ASP A 642 23.12 6.59 -3.63
C ASP A 642 23.86 7.60 -4.52
N ARG A 643 24.53 8.56 -3.90
CA ARG A 643 25.34 9.59 -4.61
C ARG A 643 26.48 8.98 -5.46
N ARG A 644 26.68 7.65 -5.38
CA ARG A 644 27.71 6.91 -6.15
C ARG A 644 27.29 6.55 -7.58
N THR A 645 26.01 6.72 -7.96
CA THR A 645 25.51 6.38 -9.30
C THR A 645 25.09 7.59 -10.12
N ALA A 646 25.21 8.81 -9.58
CA ALA A 646 24.98 10.04 -10.32
C ALA A 646 26.30 10.64 -10.78
N THR A 647 26.94 10.00 -11.77
CA THR A 647 27.90 10.66 -12.66
C THR A 647 27.20 10.89 -13.99
N PRO A 648 27.30 12.08 -14.59
CA PRO A 648 26.47 12.54 -15.70
C PRO A 648 26.67 11.74 -17.00
#